data_abb3b2669a8391f1b32c215c460be4db
#
_entry.id   abb3b2669a8391f1b32c215c460be4db
#
_cell.length_a   1.000
_cell.length_b   1.000
_cell.length_c   1.000
_cell.angle_alpha   90.00
_cell.angle_beta   90.00
_cell.angle_gamma   90.00
#
_symmetry.space_group_name_H-M   'P 1'
#
loop_
_entity.id
_entity.type
_entity.pdbx_description
1 polymer ?
#
loop_
_entity_poly.entity_id
_entity_poly.type
_entity_poly.pdbx_seq_one_letter_code
_entity_poly.pdbx_strand_id
1 'polypeptide(L)'
;MKKVFMVFGIMLAIAVAALAALLLSLQTQYRADVANFFIKHAMEQPLLIEDVEYQAPYHVTLMGMTLPQVQPEKQRPLYIDKVDIWLNPHSIIEAKWVFDSVLINGLQLDASGLKALASLLIKQDIQLQQLAINNLDFSTPNFHARGIDLQVSDPIWNNNALLPYGKIQLSTTQLYWQGEAFDNLLIDLDLKPSDSTLYGASFDWRGAKVSGQAEQYLHSWSLVNVTIDGLRLNQKQTQSLLNKEWEVAGIQINHINSLDIIHSDIEWKNGHLSAFDASLENISLPFEHWKQQKAIFSLQAEGIALDDTQLIEPSVKLNLESNQILIEDFYTQYLQGTVQLNGKITPSTIDLAQLDIQGIKWIHESQDNHRSTSRLQPWLTQLQDVKIDRLNIERSQLIQLAKKPYWQVSGLHVEGYQVQLLQERKLGLWQGKLMMSANDASYQNVLSVQPVIEMNSDQGKWTLTRLFMPLKHGYIEAEATLDFNHISKPWRIDMSVDGLPIAPLLQPLKLPLDATGYGEFELQATGLYGDSLMLGYSTTGQLTGSVRQGVMTFNDTLSDTSTNNAFEVPKLTASFDRGRFTLEPMHIIGASAKEKGSQRVQTLKGEVSGTLDLLNTEQHSLSITLSDPCHKISGKLTQAEYSERHDCQTKNATPQE
;
A
#
# COMPACT_ATOMS: atom_id res chain seq x y z
N MET A 1 83.51 -31.85 -35.78
CA MET A 1 82.13 -32.23 -35.46
C MET A 1 81.98 -33.32 -34.37
N LYS A 2 82.66 -34.49 -34.49
CA LYS A 2 82.52 -35.57 -33.46
C LYS A 2 82.86 -35.14 -32.03
N LYS A 3 83.90 -34.30 -31.80
CA LYS A 3 84.25 -33.83 -30.43
C LYS A 3 83.26 -32.86 -29.84
N VAL A 4 82.56 -32.05 -30.65
CA VAL A 4 81.50 -31.11 -30.18
C VAL A 4 80.22 -31.88 -29.80
N PHE A 5 79.84 -32.92 -30.55
CA PHE A 5 78.73 -33.81 -30.18
C PHE A 5 79.03 -34.62 -28.91
N MET A 6 80.28 -35.03 -28.71
CA MET A 6 80.66 -35.75 -27.50
C MET A 6 80.61 -34.85 -26.25
N VAL A 7 81.04 -33.59 -26.35
CA VAL A 7 80.94 -32.61 -25.25
C VAL A 7 79.48 -32.25 -24.96
N PHE A 8 78.64 -32.08 -25.98
CA PHE A 8 77.22 -31.82 -25.82
C PHE A 8 76.48 -33.01 -25.19
N GLY A 9 76.83 -34.24 -25.61
CA GLY A 9 76.32 -35.47 -25.01
C GLY A 9 76.71 -35.65 -23.54
N ILE A 10 77.95 -35.31 -23.19
CA ILE A 10 78.37 -35.33 -21.78
C ILE A 10 77.73 -34.26 -20.96
N MET A 11 77.58 -33.04 -21.48
CA MET A 11 76.85 -31.98 -20.78
C MET A 11 75.36 -32.33 -20.59
N LEU A 12 74.72 -32.91 -21.59
CA LEU A 12 73.32 -33.38 -21.48
C LEU A 12 73.22 -34.51 -20.45
N ALA A 13 74.15 -35.47 -20.47
CA ALA A 13 74.13 -36.55 -19.47
C ALA A 13 74.36 -36.03 -18.04
N ILE A 14 75.25 -35.04 -17.85
CA ILE A 14 75.45 -34.38 -16.54
C ILE A 14 74.16 -33.61 -16.12
N ALA A 15 73.55 -32.93 -17.02
CA ALA A 15 72.25 -32.21 -16.73
C ALA A 15 71.18 -33.19 -16.34
N VAL A 16 70.98 -34.30 -17.08
CA VAL A 16 70.01 -35.35 -16.74
C VAL A 16 70.35 -36.03 -15.42
N ALA A 17 71.68 -36.33 -15.16
CA ALA A 17 72.11 -36.90 -13.88
C ALA A 17 71.88 -35.93 -12.70
N ALA A 18 72.13 -34.63 -12.90
CA ALA A 18 71.86 -33.60 -11.90
C ALA A 18 70.34 -33.46 -11.60
N LEU A 19 69.51 -33.49 -12.64
CA LEU A 19 68.03 -33.48 -12.50
C LEU A 19 67.58 -34.77 -11.79
N ALA A 20 68.08 -35.93 -12.17
CA ALA A 20 67.76 -37.19 -11.51
C ALA A 20 68.19 -37.20 -10.04
N ALA A 21 69.41 -36.68 -9.73
CA ALA A 21 69.93 -36.55 -8.37
C ALA A 21 69.07 -35.58 -7.53
N LEU A 22 68.57 -34.49 -8.14
CA LEU A 22 67.62 -33.54 -7.52
C LEU A 22 66.30 -34.23 -7.19
N LEU A 23 65.69 -34.93 -8.16
CA LEU A 23 64.48 -35.67 -7.97
C LEU A 23 64.59 -36.79 -6.94
N LEU A 24 65.77 -37.50 -6.91
CA LEU A 24 66.02 -38.51 -5.89
C LEU A 24 66.22 -37.87 -4.51
N SER A 25 66.82 -36.70 -4.40
CA SER A 25 67.05 -36.00 -3.12
C SER A 25 65.72 -35.60 -2.48
N LEU A 26 64.71 -35.30 -3.27
CA LEU A 26 63.35 -35.05 -2.80
C LEU A 26 62.60 -36.28 -2.24
N GLN A 27 63.20 -37.49 -2.42
CA GLN A 27 62.70 -38.74 -1.82
C GLN A 27 63.49 -39.14 -0.56
N THR A 28 64.45 -38.32 -0.09
CA THR A 28 65.27 -38.56 1.10
C THR A 28 64.75 -37.77 2.32
N GLN A 29 65.31 -38.05 3.49
CA GLN A 29 65.09 -37.29 4.72
C GLN A 29 65.46 -35.79 4.66
N TYR A 30 66.28 -35.38 3.65
CA TYR A 30 66.74 -33.99 3.43
C TYR A 30 65.85 -33.20 2.47
N ARG A 31 64.64 -33.72 2.12
CA ARG A 31 63.76 -33.15 1.12
C ARG A 31 63.32 -31.71 1.43
N ALA A 32 63.06 -31.41 2.71
CA ALA A 32 62.67 -30.06 3.16
C ALA A 32 63.88 -29.07 3.03
N ASP A 33 65.06 -29.48 3.41
CA ASP A 33 66.29 -28.65 3.31
C ASP A 33 66.59 -28.29 1.86
N VAL A 34 66.49 -29.28 0.98
CA VAL A 34 66.74 -29.12 -0.47
C VAL A 34 65.69 -28.17 -1.07
N ALA A 35 64.43 -28.34 -0.75
CA ALA A 35 63.36 -27.45 -1.22
C ALA A 35 63.51 -26.02 -0.72
N ASN A 36 63.80 -25.84 0.57
CA ASN A 36 64.04 -24.51 1.16
C ASN A 36 65.31 -23.84 0.54
N PHE A 37 66.35 -24.60 0.22
CA PHE A 37 67.52 -24.08 -0.48
C PHE A 37 67.20 -23.56 -1.88
N PHE A 38 66.45 -24.35 -2.69
CA PHE A 38 66.05 -23.95 -4.03
C PHE A 38 65.11 -22.76 -4.01
N ILE A 39 64.07 -22.76 -3.13
CA ILE A 39 63.11 -21.68 -3.02
C ILE A 39 63.81 -20.37 -2.59
N LYS A 40 64.68 -20.43 -1.65
CA LYS A 40 65.47 -19.26 -1.22
C LYS A 40 66.34 -18.65 -2.35
N HIS A 41 66.79 -19.46 -3.31
CA HIS A 41 67.57 -18.98 -4.44
C HIS A 41 66.77 -18.63 -5.67
N ALA A 42 65.54 -19.22 -5.81
CA ALA A 42 64.64 -18.98 -6.91
C ALA A 42 63.62 -17.85 -6.63
N MET A 43 63.27 -17.69 -5.37
CA MET A 43 62.29 -16.65 -4.93
C MET A 43 63.04 -15.62 -4.05
N GLU A 44 62.90 -14.35 -4.33
CA GLU A 44 63.54 -13.26 -3.56
C GLU A 44 63.04 -13.13 -2.12
N GLN A 45 62.10 -13.95 -1.69
CA GLN A 45 61.47 -13.90 -0.36
C GLN A 45 61.77 -15.18 0.44
N PRO A 46 62.03 -15.09 1.75
CA PRO A 46 62.29 -16.24 2.59
C PRO A 46 60.96 -16.97 2.86
N LEU A 47 60.67 -18.01 2.11
CA LEU A 47 59.61 -18.97 2.35
C LEU A 47 60.22 -20.14 3.14
N LEU A 48 59.51 -20.57 4.21
CA LEU A 48 59.90 -21.74 5.00
C LEU A 48 58.87 -22.85 4.79
N ILE A 49 59.38 -24.07 4.49
CA ILE A 49 58.55 -25.27 4.27
C ILE A 49 59.02 -26.32 5.26
N GLU A 50 58.08 -26.97 5.95
CA GLU A 50 58.36 -28.02 6.94
C GLU A 50 58.62 -29.36 6.28
N ASP A 51 57.88 -29.71 5.24
CA ASP A 51 58.10 -30.98 4.51
C ASP A 51 57.66 -30.87 3.05
N VAL A 52 58.23 -31.74 2.19
CA VAL A 52 57.95 -31.81 0.75
C VAL A 52 57.76 -33.24 0.30
N GLU A 53 56.70 -33.55 -0.38
CA GLU A 53 56.50 -34.83 -1.06
C GLU A 53 56.50 -34.63 -2.57
N TYR A 54 57.27 -35.46 -3.29
CA TYR A 54 57.23 -35.47 -4.74
C TYR A 54 56.63 -36.79 -5.25
N GLN A 55 55.60 -36.68 -6.05
CA GLN A 55 54.95 -37.80 -6.72
C GLN A 55 55.17 -37.66 -8.23
N ALA A 56 55.95 -38.60 -8.80
CA ALA A 56 56.23 -38.58 -10.22
C ALA A 56 54.95 -38.73 -11.07
N PRO A 57 54.84 -38.05 -12.23
CA PRO A 57 55.90 -37.27 -12.86
C PRO A 57 55.88 -35.76 -12.52
N TYR A 58 54.76 -35.17 -12.08
CA TYR A 58 54.63 -33.69 -12.04
C TYR A 58 53.92 -33.14 -10.79
N HIS A 59 53.66 -33.96 -9.78
CA HIS A 59 52.95 -33.53 -8.57
C HIS A 59 53.93 -33.31 -7.41
N VAL A 60 53.86 -32.11 -6.81
CA VAL A 60 54.61 -31.71 -5.63
C VAL A 60 53.67 -31.27 -4.53
N THR A 61 53.81 -31.83 -3.35
CA THR A 61 53.06 -31.43 -2.15
C THR A 61 54.02 -30.72 -1.18
N LEU A 62 53.67 -29.50 -0.77
CA LEU A 62 54.39 -28.74 0.25
C LEU A 62 53.54 -28.74 1.53
N MET A 63 54.14 -29.07 2.66
CA MET A 63 53.50 -29.14 3.96
C MET A 63 54.09 -28.10 4.92
N GLY A 64 53.25 -27.43 5.73
CA GLY A 64 53.69 -26.47 6.72
C GLY A 64 54.38 -25.25 6.13
N MET A 65 53.80 -24.62 5.14
CA MET A 65 54.38 -23.47 4.47
C MET A 65 54.16 -22.19 5.26
N THR A 66 55.26 -21.51 5.64
CA THR A 66 55.23 -20.23 6.36
C THR A 66 55.78 -19.11 5.48
N LEU A 67 54.96 -18.10 5.23
CA LEU A 67 55.36 -16.86 4.56
C LEU A 67 55.67 -15.80 5.62
N PRO A 68 56.93 -15.35 5.78
CA PRO A 68 57.25 -14.26 6.67
C PRO A 68 56.67 -12.96 6.14
N GLN A 69 56.00 -12.21 7.01
CA GLN A 69 55.34 -10.96 6.63
C GLN A 69 56.36 -9.85 6.31
N VAL A 70 56.02 -9.06 5.30
CA VAL A 70 56.84 -7.94 4.81
C VAL A 70 56.68 -6.66 5.67
N GLN A 71 55.84 -6.64 6.73
CA GLN A 71 55.69 -5.47 7.62
C GLN A 71 55.85 -5.83 9.09
N PRO A 72 56.61 -5.02 9.85
CA PRO A 72 56.91 -5.30 11.25
C PRO A 72 55.74 -4.90 12.16
N GLU A 73 55.58 -5.61 13.24
CA GLU A 73 55.04 -5.27 14.55
C GLU A 73 53.69 -5.78 14.99
N LYS A 74 52.77 -6.31 14.18
CA LYS A 74 51.51 -6.84 14.78
C LYS A 74 50.81 -8.02 14.07
N GLN A 75 51.37 -8.59 13.04
CA GLN A 75 50.67 -9.64 12.28
C GLN A 75 51.41 -10.99 12.38
N ARG A 76 50.60 -12.05 12.58
CA ARG A 76 51.13 -13.43 12.59
C ARG A 76 51.65 -13.79 11.19
N PRO A 77 52.74 -14.58 11.08
CA PRO A 77 53.18 -15.09 9.79
C PRO A 77 52.03 -15.88 9.13
N LEU A 78 51.92 -15.78 7.82
CA LEU A 78 50.91 -16.53 7.07
C LEU A 78 51.35 -18.00 7.04
N TYR A 79 50.53 -18.86 7.64
CA TYR A 79 50.73 -20.30 7.70
C TYR A 79 49.74 -21.00 6.78
N ILE A 80 50.23 -21.94 5.98
CA ILE A 80 49.43 -22.75 5.06
C ILE A 80 49.72 -24.21 5.36
N ASP A 81 48.70 -24.97 5.69
CA ASP A 81 48.83 -26.36 6.10
C ASP A 81 49.41 -27.23 4.98
N LYS A 82 48.85 -27.10 3.77
CA LYS A 82 49.21 -27.95 2.63
C LYS A 82 48.98 -27.22 1.31
N VAL A 83 49.96 -27.34 0.40
CA VAL A 83 49.87 -26.88 -0.98
C VAL A 83 50.21 -28.02 -1.92
N ASP A 84 49.29 -28.43 -2.78
CA ASP A 84 49.49 -29.37 -3.84
C ASP A 84 49.68 -28.64 -5.17
N ILE A 85 50.76 -28.92 -5.88
CA ILE A 85 51.16 -28.25 -7.12
C ILE A 85 51.31 -29.29 -8.23
N TRP A 86 50.60 -29.09 -9.33
CA TRP A 86 50.78 -29.86 -10.56
C TRP A 86 51.54 -29.03 -11.58
N LEU A 87 52.77 -29.44 -11.89
CA LEU A 87 53.68 -28.76 -12.79
C LEU A 87 53.27 -29.05 -14.25
N ASN A 88 53.24 -28.02 -15.10
CA ASN A 88 53.05 -28.20 -16.51
C ASN A 88 54.40 -28.53 -17.20
N PRO A 89 54.50 -29.60 -18.02
CA PRO A 89 55.72 -29.92 -18.73
C PRO A 89 56.29 -28.80 -19.62
N HIS A 90 55.43 -27.90 -20.12
CA HIS A 90 55.84 -26.76 -20.95
C HIS A 90 56.66 -25.72 -20.17
N SER A 91 56.59 -25.69 -18.84
CA SER A 91 57.43 -24.82 -18.00
C SER A 91 58.90 -24.98 -18.26
N ILE A 92 59.35 -26.20 -18.58
CA ILE A 92 60.79 -26.53 -18.85
C ILE A 92 61.20 -25.98 -20.22
N ILE A 93 60.26 -25.91 -21.19
CA ILE A 93 60.50 -25.49 -22.56
C ILE A 93 60.49 -23.97 -22.67
N GLU A 94 59.58 -23.32 -22.01
CA GLU A 94 59.35 -21.87 -22.12
C GLU A 94 60.15 -21.03 -21.13
N ALA A 95 60.82 -21.65 -20.19
CA ALA A 95 61.54 -20.99 -19.09
C ALA A 95 60.67 -20.06 -18.24
N LYS A 96 59.37 -20.41 -18.13
CA LYS A 96 58.36 -19.72 -17.33
C LYS A 96 57.77 -20.68 -16.32
N TRP A 97 57.29 -20.15 -15.18
CA TRP A 97 56.58 -20.94 -14.18
C TRP A 97 55.12 -21.14 -14.64
N VAL A 98 54.83 -22.27 -15.30
CA VAL A 98 53.49 -22.66 -15.74
C VAL A 98 53.02 -23.84 -14.88
N PHE A 99 51.91 -23.67 -14.19
CA PHE A 99 51.28 -24.71 -13.37
C PHE A 99 49.91 -25.08 -13.96
N ASP A 100 49.64 -26.38 -14.05
CA ASP A 100 48.31 -26.86 -14.45
C ASP A 100 47.30 -26.61 -13.35
N SER A 101 47.65 -26.91 -12.10
CA SER A 101 46.79 -26.68 -10.94
C SER A 101 47.59 -26.41 -9.68
N VAL A 102 47.04 -25.53 -8.83
CA VAL A 102 47.49 -25.31 -7.45
C VAL A 102 46.32 -25.46 -6.53
N LEU A 103 46.45 -26.37 -5.55
CA LEU A 103 45.45 -26.56 -4.50
C LEU A 103 46.05 -26.17 -3.16
N ILE A 104 45.43 -25.22 -2.48
CA ILE A 104 45.79 -24.73 -1.15
C ILE A 104 44.76 -25.21 -0.13
N ASN A 105 45.24 -25.86 0.94
CA ASN A 105 44.36 -26.35 2.00
C ASN A 105 44.69 -25.69 3.34
N GLY A 106 43.65 -25.30 4.11
CA GLY A 106 43.81 -24.81 5.48
C GLY A 106 44.47 -23.44 5.54
N LEU A 107 43.86 -22.41 5.01
CA LEU A 107 44.41 -21.06 4.92
C LEU A 107 43.58 -20.07 5.74
N GLN A 108 44.24 -19.27 6.60
CA GLN A 108 43.60 -18.16 7.32
C GLN A 108 44.18 -16.84 6.79
N LEU A 109 43.33 -16.01 6.22
CA LEU A 109 43.68 -14.72 5.63
C LEU A 109 42.95 -13.55 6.28
N ASP A 110 43.67 -12.45 6.35
CA ASP A 110 43.10 -11.11 6.46
C ASP A 110 43.34 -10.32 5.15
N ALA A 111 42.83 -9.09 5.10
CA ALA A 111 42.99 -8.25 3.92
C ALA A 111 44.46 -8.01 3.52
N SER A 112 45.38 -8.02 4.47
CA SER A 112 46.81 -7.84 4.24
C SER A 112 47.47 -9.11 3.72
N GLY A 113 47.05 -10.26 4.26
CA GLY A 113 47.52 -11.57 3.80
C GLY A 113 47.08 -11.87 2.37
N LEU A 114 45.85 -11.52 2.01
CA LEU A 114 45.35 -11.66 0.63
C LEU A 114 46.15 -10.80 -0.36
N LYS A 115 46.45 -9.55 -0.01
CA LYS A 115 47.28 -8.66 -0.83
C LYS A 115 48.73 -9.19 -0.96
N ALA A 116 49.29 -9.75 0.09
CA ALA A 116 50.62 -10.36 0.07
C ALA A 116 50.66 -11.57 -0.87
N LEU A 117 49.67 -12.46 -0.78
CA LEU A 117 49.57 -13.64 -1.65
C LEU A 117 49.39 -13.24 -3.12
N ALA A 118 48.46 -12.31 -3.41
CA ALA A 118 48.25 -11.80 -4.77
C ALA A 118 49.51 -11.13 -5.36
N SER A 119 50.21 -10.32 -4.56
CA SER A 119 51.44 -9.65 -5.00
C SER A 119 52.59 -10.66 -5.31
N LEU A 120 52.63 -11.76 -4.59
CA LEU A 120 53.60 -12.82 -4.81
C LEU A 120 53.34 -13.55 -6.14
N LEU A 121 52.11 -13.88 -6.43
CA LEU A 121 51.69 -14.51 -7.69
C LEU A 121 51.95 -13.61 -8.91
N ILE A 122 51.67 -12.33 -8.79
CA ILE A 122 51.86 -11.35 -9.88
C ILE A 122 53.38 -11.10 -10.13
N LYS A 123 54.15 -10.91 -9.06
CA LYS A 123 55.58 -10.56 -9.16
C LYS A 123 56.41 -11.67 -9.80
N GLN A 124 56.01 -12.93 -9.66
CA GLN A 124 56.77 -14.08 -10.17
C GLN A 124 56.40 -14.50 -11.60
N ASP A 125 55.53 -13.77 -12.29
CA ASP A 125 55.01 -14.10 -13.64
C ASP A 125 54.52 -15.57 -13.72
N ILE A 126 53.80 -16.01 -12.67
CA ILE A 126 53.27 -17.36 -12.57
C ILE A 126 52.03 -17.47 -13.46
N GLN A 127 52.10 -18.37 -14.42
CA GLN A 127 50.91 -18.75 -15.22
C GLN A 127 50.26 -19.97 -14.58
N LEU A 128 48.97 -19.87 -14.32
CA LEU A 128 48.20 -20.87 -13.62
C LEU A 128 46.89 -21.14 -14.40
N GLN A 129 46.61 -22.43 -14.73
CA GLN A 129 45.38 -22.80 -15.40
C GLN A 129 44.22 -22.98 -14.40
N GLN A 130 44.53 -23.51 -13.19
CA GLN A 130 43.53 -23.72 -12.16
C GLN A 130 44.10 -23.41 -10.78
N LEU A 131 43.37 -22.59 -10.02
CA LEU A 131 43.59 -22.35 -8.60
C LEU A 131 42.42 -22.91 -7.81
N ALA A 132 42.72 -23.75 -6.81
CA ALA A 132 41.73 -24.19 -5.84
C ALA A 132 42.22 -23.86 -4.42
N ILE A 133 41.36 -23.38 -3.58
CA ILE A 133 41.60 -23.11 -2.16
C ILE A 133 40.49 -23.79 -1.38
N ASN A 134 40.83 -24.73 -0.51
CA ASN A 134 39.85 -25.41 0.34
C ASN A 134 40.01 -24.95 1.79
N ASN A 135 38.91 -24.80 2.48
CA ASN A 135 38.81 -24.43 3.89
C ASN A 135 39.61 -23.14 4.20
N LEU A 136 39.30 -22.07 3.46
CA LEU A 136 39.84 -20.74 3.70
C LEU A 136 38.95 -20.00 4.70
N ASP A 137 39.51 -19.48 5.78
CA ASP A 137 38.89 -18.51 6.66
C ASP A 137 39.40 -17.11 6.31
N PHE A 138 38.47 -16.19 5.98
CA PHE A 138 38.81 -14.82 5.62
C PHE A 138 38.13 -13.82 6.56
N SER A 139 38.87 -12.85 7.08
CA SER A 139 38.35 -11.89 8.05
C SER A 139 38.83 -10.47 7.80
N THR A 140 37.90 -9.52 7.79
CA THR A 140 38.12 -8.09 7.83
C THR A 140 37.19 -7.44 8.88
N PRO A 141 37.34 -6.16 9.24
CA PRO A 141 36.46 -5.52 10.20
C PRO A 141 34.96 -5.60 9.87
N ASN A 142 34.59 -5.61 8.57
CA ASN A 142 33.19 -5.57 8.10
C ASN A 142 32.77 -6.84 7.36
N PHE A 143 33.66 -7.81 7.22
CA PHE A 143 33.40 -9.03 6.44
C PHE A 143 34.14 -10.20 7.07
N HIS A 144 33.42 -11.30 7.30
CA HIS A 144 34.00 -12.51 7.84
C HIS A 144 33.35 -13.72 7.17
N ALA A 145 34.18 -14.59 6.57
CA ALA A 145 33.74 -15.82 5.93
C ALA A 145 34.53 -17.02 6.43
N ARG A 146 33.84 -18.14 6.66
CA ARG A 146 34.40 -19.39 7.18
C ARG A 146 34.17 -20.55 6.23
N GLY A 147 35.18 -21.41 6.13
CA GLY A 147 35.09 -22.61 5.31
C GLY A 147 34.81 -22.26 3.85
N ILE A 148 35.59 -21.32 3.31
CA ILE A 148 35.50 -20.95 1.90
C ILE A 148 36.22 -22.01 1.09
N ASP A 149 35.51 -22.61 0.14
CA ASP A 149 36.12 -23.37 -0.94
C ASP A 149 36.02 -22.54 -2.22
N LEU A 150 37.16 -22.24 -2.82
CA LEU A 150 37.24 -21.39 -4.00
C LEU A 150 37.98 -22.15 -5.11
N GLN A 151 37.37 -22.16 -6.29
CA GLN A 151 38.04 -22.67 -7.50
C GLN A 151 38.00 -21.58 -8.57
N VAL A 152 39.13 -21.29 -9.18
CA VAL A 152 39.25 -20.33 -10.29
C VAL A 152 39.94 -21.01 -11.46
N SER A 153 39.30 -21.02 -12.61
CA SER A 153 39.89 -21.49 -13.87
C SER A 153 40.38 -20.30 -14.69
N ASP A 154 41.53 -20.45 -15.27
CA ASP A 154 42.24 -19.45 -16.10
C ASP A 154 42.34 -18.07 -15.40
N PRO A 155 42.92 -18.02 -14.16
CA PRO A 155 42.94 -16.78 -13.39
C PRO A 155 43.85 -15.73 -14.03
N ILE A 156 43.28 -14.54 -14.27
CA ILE A 156 43.98 -13.36 -14.73
C ILE A 156 44.05 -12.36 -13.58
N TRP A 157 45.22 -12.12 -13.06
CA TRP A 157 45.42 -11.26 -11.89
C TRP A 157 45.33 -9.78 -12.24
N ASN A 158 44.64 -9.02 -11.42
CA ASN A 158 44.53 -7.57 -11.49
C ASN A 158 44.92 -6.96 -10.13
N ASN A 159 45.86 -6.01 -10.14
CA ASN A 159 46.38 -5.36 -8.93
C ASN A 159 45.33 -4.64 -8.07
N ASN A 160 44.16 -4.32 -8.65
CA ASN A 160 43.11 -3.56 -7.98
C ASN A 160 41.90 -4.41 -7.56
N ALA A 161 41.85 -5.69 -7.92
CA ALA A 161 40.74 -6.58 -7.61
C ALA A 161 41.10 -7.56 -6.49
N LEU A 162 40.11 -7.90 -5.65
CA LEU A 162 40.26 -8.92 -4.60
C LEU A 162 40.32 -10.33 -5.17
N LEU A 163 39.62 -10.59 -6.26
CA LEU A 163 39.58 -11.86 -6.97
C LEU A 163 40.16 -11.68 -8.37
N PRO A 164 40.85 -12.70 -8.92
CA PRO A 164 41.29 -12.69 -10.31
C PRO A 164 40.07 -12.76 -11.25
N TYR A 165 40.23 -12.29 -12.47
CA TYR A 165 39.26 -12.60 -13.54
C TYR A 165 39.36 -14.07 -13.91
N GLY A 166 38.26 -14.65 -14.39
CA GLY A 166 38.18 -16.06 -14.79
C GLY A 166 36.87 -16.69 -14.36
N LYS A 167 36.76 -18.00 -14.56
CA LYS A 167 35.57 -18.75 -14.08
C LYS A 167 35.78 -19.13 -12.62
N ILE A 168 34.89 -18.63 -11.77
CA ILE A 168 34.98 -18.73 -10.32
C ILE A 168 33.84 -19.57 -9.80
N GLN A 169 34.15 -20.62 -9.06
CA GLN A 169 33.19 -21.35 -8.23
C GLN A 169 33.61 -21.14 -6.76
N LEU A 170 32.65 -20.66 -5.96
CA LEU A 170 32.90 -20.37 -4.56
C LEU A 170 31.78 -20.98 -3.72
N SER A 171 32.15 -21.67 -2.66
CA SER A 171 31.20 -22.05 -1.60
C SER A 171 31.72 -21.56 -0.26
N THR A 172 30.81 -21.28 0.68
CA THR A 172 31.19 -21.01 2.07
C THR A 172 30.07 -21.44 3.00
N THR A 173 30.40 -22.01 4.13
CA THR A 173 29.41 -22.43 5.12
C THR A 173 28.73 -21.23 5.77
N GLN A 174 29.50 -20.15 6.01
CA GLN A 174 28.95 -18.95 6.65
C GLN A 174 29.71 -17.70 6.24
N LEU A 175 28.96 -16.70 5.85
CA LEU A 175 29.45 -15.36 5.50
C LEU A 175 28.74 -14.31 6.37
N TYR A 176 29.49 -13.48 7.07
CA TYR A 176 29.00 -12.27 7.74
C TYR A 176 29.43 -11.03 6.98
N TRP A 177 28.47 -10.23 6.59
CA TRP A 177 28.71 -8.97 5.89
C TRP A 177 27.80 -7.87 6.41
N GLN A 178 28.39 -6.77 6.86
CA GLN A 178 27.65 -5.61 7.39
C GLN A 178 26.60 -5.95 8.46
N GLY A 179 26.87 -6.97 9.30
CA GLY A 179 25.97 -7.41 10.37
C GLY A 179 24.86 -8.37 9.95
N GLU A 180 24.86 -8.82 8.69
CA GLU A 180 24.00 -9.89 8.19
C GLU A 180 24.78 -11.19 8.06
N ALA A 181 24.09 -12.31 8.32
CA ALA A 181 24.60 -13.65 8.11
C ALA A 181 24.01 -14.24 6.83
N PHE A 182 24.86 -14.83 6.02
CA PHE A 182 24.50 -15.57 4.81
C PHE A 182 25.10 -16.97 4.99
N ASP A 183 24.24 -17.96 5.10
CA ASP A 183 24.66 -19.34 5.32
C ASP A 183 24.58 -20.13 4.00
N ASN A 184 25.45 -21.17 3.86
CA ASN A 184 25.47 -22.07 2.70
C ASN A 184 25.60 -21.36 1.35
N LEU A 185 26.43 -20.32 1.28
CA LEU A 185 26.60 -19.54 0.05
C LEU A 185 27.31 -20.37 -1.02
N LEU A 186 26.71 -20.42 -2.19
CA LEU A 186 27.27 -20.98 -3.43
C LEU A 186 27.26 -19.91 -4.51
N ILE A 187 28.33 -19.77 -5.24
CA ILE A 187 28.47 -18.83 -6.38
C ILE A 187 29.15 -19.54 -7.55
N ASP A 188 28.59 -19.37 -8.74
CA ASP A 188 29.20 -19.74 -10.02
C ASP A 188 29.19 -18.49 -10.92
N LEU A 189 30.41 -17.98 -11.21
CA LEU A 189 30.60 -16.65 -11.80
C LEU A 189 31.71 -16.71 -12.87
N ASP A 190 31.47 -16.15 -14.04
CA ASP A 190 32.50 -15.80 -15.03
C ASP A 190 32.82 -14.31 -14.85
N LEU A 191 33.91 -14.03 -14.11
CA LEU A 191 34.30 -12.66 -13.79
C LEU A 191 35.22 -12.10 -14.89
N LYS A 192 34.75 -11.02 -15.51
CA LYS A 192 35.46 -10.28 -16.58
C LYS A 192 35.52 -8.79 -16.26
N PRO A 193 36.33 -8.00 -16.96
CA PRO A 193 36.42 -6.56 -16.73
C PRO A 193 35.14 -5.79 -16.96
N SER A 194 34.23 -6.23 -17.88
CA SER A 194 33.07 -5.48 -18.33
C SER A 194 31.81 -6.30 -18.61
N ASP A 195 31.95 -7.62 -18.79
CA ASP A 195 30.84 -8.49 -19.23
C ASP A 195 30.78 -9.75 -18.37
N SER A 196 30.81 -9.58 -17.04
CA SER A 196 30.75 -10.70 -16.10
C SER A 196 29.35 -11.31 -16.10
N THR A 197 29.30 -12.64 -15.89
CA THR A 197 28.04 -13.38 -15.80
C THR A 197 28.02 -14.21 -14.53
N LEU A 198 27.08 -13.92 -13.64
CA LEU A 198 26.74 -14.75 -12.49
C LEU A 198 25.75 -15.81 -12.96
N TYR A 199 26.24 -17.03 -13.21
CA TYR A 199 25.42 -18.16 -13.67
C TYR A 199 24.49 -18.65 -12.57
N GLY A 200 24.90 -18.51 -11.31
CA GLY A 200 24.10 -18.86 -10.17
C GLY A 200 24.69 -18.36 -8.86
N ALA A 201 23.84 -17.87 -7.99
CA ALA A 201 24.12 -17.68 -6.59
C ALA A 201 22.98 -18.28 -5.77
N SER A 202 23.31 -18.94 -4.65
CA SER A 202 22.31 -19.39 -3.69
C SER A 202 22.84 -19.28 -2.28
N PHE A 203 22.00 -18.90 -1.32
CA PHE A 203 22.32 -18.79 0.10
C PHE A 203 21.07 -18.75 0.96
N ASP A 204 21.23 -19.06 2.23
CA ASP A 204 20.20 -18.89 3.23
C ASP A 204 20.41 -17.53 3.93
N TRP A 205 19.37 -16.70 3.97
CA TRP A 205 19.39 -15.37 4.59
C TRP A 205 18.17 -15.15 5.45
N ARG A 206 18.37 -14.96 6.76
CA ARG A 206 17.29 -14.77 7.75
C ARG A 206 16.22 -15.88 7.71
N GLY A 207 16.63 -17.09 7.37
CA GLY A 207 15.76 -18.25 7.22
C GLY A 207 15.06 -18.40 5.87
N ALA A 208 15.22 -17.42 4.98
CA ALA A 208 14.79 -17.52 3.58
C ALA A 208 15.87 -18.15 2.73
N LYS A 209 15.46 -18.85 1.67
CA LYS A 209 16.34 -19.28 0.60
C LYS A 209 16.38 -18.23 -0.49
N VAL A 210 17.55 -17.75 -0.80
CA VAL A 210 17.77 -16.80 -1.90
C VAL A 210 18.54 -17.50 -2.99
N SER A 211 18.09 -17.39 -4.23
CA SER A 211 18.83 -17.84 -5.40
C SER A 211 18.68 -16.84 -6.53
N GLY A 212 19.66 -16.76 -7.42
CA GLY A 212 19.58 -15.82 -8.51
C GLY A 212 20.72 -15.88 -9.50
N GLN A 213 20.52 -15.15 -10.59
CA GLN A 213 21.45 -14.96 -11.70
C GLN A 213 21.57 -13.47 -11.98
N ALA A 214 22.73 -13.04 -12.47
CA ALA A 214 22.96 -11.65 -12.84
C ALA A 214 23.95 -11.54 -13.98
N GLU A 215 23.81 -10.48 -14.76
CA GLU A 215 24.70 -10.14 -15.87
C GLU A 215 25.22 -8.73 -15.69
N GLN A 216 26.49 -8.54 -15.94
CA GLN A 216 27.15 -7.25 -15.96
C GLN A 216 27.17 -6.71 -17.37
N TYR A 217 26.76 -5.47 -17.52
CA TYR A 217 26.93 -4.71 -18.76
C TYR A 217 27.68 -3.41 -18.43
N LEU A 218 28.93 -3.30 -18.95
CA LEU A 218 29.86 -2.21 -18.62
C LEU A 218 30.12 -2.10 -17.11
N HIS A 219 29.55 -1.10 -16.45
CA HIS A 219 29.76 -0.84 -15.01
C HIS A 219 28.55 -1.19 -14.14
N SER A 220 27.47 -1.67 -14.73
CA SER A 220 26.22 -1.95 -14.02
C SER A 220 25.79 -3.41 -14.18
N TRP A 221 25.06 -3.89 -13.18
CA TRP A 221 24.53 -5.23 -13.12
C TRP A 221 23.02 -5.24 -13.35
N SER A 222 22.56 -6.26 -14.05
CA SER A 222 21.15 -6.62 -14.20
C SER A 222 20.89 -7.93 -13.47
N LEU A 223 19.90 -7.95 -12.60
CA LEU A 223 19.40 -9.20 -11.99
C LEU A 223 18.53 -9.91 -13.01
N VAL A 224 18.94 -11.07 -13.49
CA VAL A 224 18.23 -11.79 -14.56
C VAL A 224 17.06 -12.56 -14.00
N ASN A 225 17.30 -13.31 -12.94
CA ASN A 225 16.29 -14.12 -12.27
C ASN A 225 16.69 -14.27 -10.81
N VAL A 226 15.90 -13.73 -9.89
CA VAL A 226 16.12 -13.81 -8.46
C VAL A 226 14.88 -14.34 -7.77
N THR A 227 15.05 -15.33 -6.91
CA THR A 227 13.97 -15.87 -6.08
C THR A 227 14.35 -15.77 -4.61
N ILE A 228 13.42 -15.28 -3.80
CA ILE A 228 13.49 -15.24 -2.34
C ILE A 228 12.33 -16.06 -1.80
N ASP A 229 12.60 -17.19 -1.18
CA ASP A 229 11.59 -18.13 -0.70
C ASP A 229 11.57 -18.20 0.82
N GLY A 230 10.41 -17.95 1.43
CA GLY A 230 10.17 -18.10 2.85
C GLY A 230 10.71 -16.95 3.71
N LEU A 231 10.81 -15.72 3.19
CA LEU A 231 11.29 -14.56 3.93
C LEU A 231 10.30 -14.15 5.03
N ARG A 232 10.77 -14.11 6.28
CA ARG A 232 9.97 -13.68 7.42
C ARG A 232 10.65 -12.54 8.16
N LEU A 233 10.05 -11.36 8.06
CA LEU A 233 10.59 -10.15 8.66
C LEU A 233 9.62 -9.60 9.72
N ASN A 234 10.10 -9.52 10.96
CA ASN A 234 9.39 -8.78 12.01
C ASN A 234 9.61 -7.27 11.86
N GLN A 235 8.80 -6.47 12.57
CA GLN A 235 8.83 -5.00 12.50
C GLN A 235 10.24 -4.39 12.66
N LYS A 236 11.06 -4.90 13.60
CA LYS A 236 12.42 -4.37 13.84
C LYS A 236 13.35 -4.67 12.67
N GLN A 237 13.25 -5.88 12.13
CA GLN A 237 14.05 -6.32 10.98
C GLN A 237 13.69 -5.55 9.72
N THR A 238 12.40 -5.36 9.44
CA THR A 238 11.93 -4.55 8.31
C THR A 238 12.44 -3.12 8.41
N GLN A 239 12.31 -2.49 9.57
CA GLN A 239 12.81 -1.14 9.79
C GLN A 239 14.33 -1.04 9.65
N SER A 240 15.06 -2.05 10.14
CA SER A 240 16.53 -2.13 9.99
C SER A 240 16.93 -2.21 8.52
N LEU A 241 16.23 -3.02 7.72
CA LEU A 241 16.51 -3.18 6.28
C LEU A 241 16.21 -1.91 5.48
N LEU A 242 15.08 -1.26 5.75
CA LEU A 242 14.68 -0.02 5.08
C LEU A 242 15.63 1.15 5.35
N ASN A 243 16.27 1.17 6.53
CA ASN A 243 17.19 2.22 6.94
C ASN A 243 18.66 1.91 6.58
N LYS A 244 18.93 0.73 6.02
CA LYS A 244 20.29 0.27 5.73
C LYS A 244 20.67 0.63 4.31
N GLU A 245 21.74 1.40 4.16
CA GLU A 245 22.39 1.61 2.87
C GLU A 245 23.27 0.40 2.55
N TRP A 246 22.90 -0.35 1.52
CA TRP A 246 23.67 -1.47 1.02
C TRP A 246 24.71 -0.97 0.02
N GLU A 247 25.87 -0.55 0.52
CA GLU A 247 27.00 -0.23 -0.33
C GLU A 247 27.83 -1.49 -0.64
N VAL A 248 27.69 -1.99 -1.84
CA VAL A 248 28.64 -2.95 -2.41
C VAL A 248 29.59 -2.17 -3.30
N ALA A 249 30.80 -1.92 -2.79
CA ALA A 249 31.80 -1.15 -3.53
C ALA A 249 32.02 -1.72 -4.94
N GLY A 250 31.71 -0.94 -5.95
CA GLY A 250 31.88 -1.28 -7.37
C GLY A 250 30.77 -2.09 -8.01
N ILE A 251 29.68 -2.41 -7.29
CA ILE A 251 28.50 -3.09 -7.86
C ILE A 251 27.33 -2.12 -7.87
N GLN A 252 26.90 -1.73 -9.05
CA GLN A 252 25.70 -0.90 -9.26
C GLN A 252 24.66 -1.73 -10.01
N ILE A 253 23.53 -2.00 -9.35
CA ILE A 253 22.39 -2.68 -9.98
C ILE A 253 21.48 -1.59 -10.58
N ASN A 254 21.22 -1.65 -11.88
CA ASN A 254 20.36 -0.69 -12.59
C ASN A 254 19.11 -1.31 -13.18
N HIS A 255 19.02 -2.64 -13.21
CA HIS A 255 17.89 -3.34 -13.79
C HIS A 255 17.59 -4.66 -13.08
N ILE A 256 16.31 -5.03 -13.04
CA ILE A 256 15.82 -6.32 -12.57
C ILE A 256 14.92 -6.90 -13.65
N ASN A 257 15.34 -7.99 -14.28
CA ASN A 257 14.51 -8.67 -15.28
C ASN A 257 13.38 -9.43 -14.58
N SER A 258 13.70 -10.23 -13.54
CA SER A 258 12.72 -10.92 -12.71
C SER A 258 13.20 -11.03 -11.27
N LEU A 259 12.30 -10.72 -10.35
CA LEU A 259 12.46 -10.95 -8.91
C LEU A 259 11.15 -11.52 -8.36
N ASP A 260 11.22 -12.75 -7.87
CA ASP A 260 10.11 -13.45 -7.25
C ASP A 260 10.34 -13.58 -5.74
N ILE A 261 9.39 -13.12 -4.95
CA ILE A 261 9.36 -13.30 -3.49
C ILE A 261 8.17 -14.18 -3.19
N ILE A 262 8.41 -15.37 -2.65
CA ILE A 262 7.36 -16.38 -2.45
C ILE A 262 7.28 -16.85 -0.99
N HIS A 263 6.10 -17.28 -0.56
CA HIS A 263 5.82 -17.84 0.78
C HIS A 263 6.34 -16.95 1.93
N SER A 264 6.17 -15.62 1.79
CA SER A 264 6.85 -14.66 2.65
C SER A 264 5.89 -13.89 3.56
N ASP A 265 6.41 -13.41 4.69
CA ASP A 265 5.70 -12.62 5.69
C ASP A 265 6.52 -11.37 6.04
N ILE A 266 5.89 -10.19 6.01
CA ILE A 266 6.56 -8.92 6.36
C ILE A 266 5.69 -8.12 7.33
N GLU A 267 6.27 -7.76 8.47
CA GLU A 267 5.66 -6.85 9.44
C GLU A 267 6.36 -5.48 9.41
N TRP A 268 5.60 -4.42 9.54
CA TRP A 268 6.10 -3.05 9.76
C TRP A 268 5.29 -2.36 10.84
N LYS A 269 5.65 -1.14 11.23
CA LYS A 269 5.12 -0.43 12.41
C LYS A 269 3.58 -0.46 12.55
N ASN A 270 2.86 -0.37 11.44
CA ASN A 270 1.40 -0.26 11.43
C ASN A 270 0.78 -1.22 10.41
N GLY A 271 1.44 -2.32 10.10
CA GLY A 271 0.90 -3.25 9.13
C GLY A 271 1.63 -4.57 9.07
N HIS A 272 1.00 -5.51 8.40
CA HIS A 272 1.47 -6.86 8.17
C HIS A 272 0.99 -7.35 6.81
N LEU A 273 1.87 -7.97 6.07
CA LEU A 273 1.59 -8.69 4.82
C LEU A 273 1.88 -10.16 5.07
N SER A 274 0.86 -11.00 5.02
CA SER A 274 0.93 -12.41 5.41
C SER A 274 0.85 -13.36 4.21
N ALA A 275 1.69 -14.39 4.24
CA ALA A 275 1.75 -15.47 3.26
C ALA A 275 1.61 -14.93 1.82
N PHE A 276 2.53 -14.05 1.43
CA PHE A 276 2.46 -13.40 0.14
C PHE A 276 3.45 -13.96 -0.87
N ASP A 277 3.02 -13.93 -2.12
CA ASP A 277 3.81 -14.12 -3.31
C ASP A 277 3.80 -12.82 -4.12
N ALA A 278 4.96 -12.32 -4.48
CA ALA A 278 5.12 -11.11 -5.29
C ALA A 278 6.13 -11.35 -6.42
N SER A 279 5.82 -10.87 -7.59
CA SER A 279 6.72 -10.89 -8.75
C SER A 279 6.90 -9.48 -9.31
N LEU A 280 8.14 -9.13 -9.60
CA LEU A 280 8.54 -7.90 -10.25
C LEU A 280 9.32 -8.23 -11.51
N GLU A 281 8.86 -7.75 -12.65
CA GLU A 281 9.49 -8.00 -13.93
C GLU A 281 9.85 -6.69 -14.62
N ASN A 282 11.03 -6.66 -15.27
CA ASN A 282 11.49 -5.55 -16.08
C ASN A 282 11.54 -4.19 -15.34
N ILE A 283 12.08 -4.19 -14.11
CA ILE A 283 12.17 -3.00 -13.25
C ILE A 283 13.48 -2.26 -13.49
N SER A 284 13.41 -0.97 -13.76
CA SER A 284 14.54 -0.06 -13.83
C SER A 284 14.82 0.57 -12.47
N LEU A 285 16.10 0.63 -12.07
CA LEU A 285 16.55 1.22 -10.81
C LEU A 285 17.35 2.52 -11.07
N PRO A 286 17.24 3.55 -10.21
CA PRO A 286 16.41 3.60 -9.00
C PRO A 286 14.91 3.54 -9.31
N PHE A 287 14.14 2.88 -8.43
CA PHE A 287 12.71 2.65 -8.68
C PHE A 287 11.92 3.96 -8.60
N GLU A 288 11.35 4.35 -9.73
CA GLU A 288 10.39 5.45 -9.84
C GLU A 288 9.17 4.94 -10.61
N HIS A 289 8.04 4.79 -9.91
CA HIS A 289 6.84 4.14 -10.46
C HIS A 289 6.27 4.81 -11.73
N TRP A 290 6.45 6.13 -11.89
CA TRP A 290 6.00 6.87 -13.09
C TRP A 290 7.00 6.89 -14.25
N LYS A 291 8.21 6.33 -14.06
CA LYS A 291 9.27 6.31 -15.09
C LYS A 291 9.58 4.90 -15.60
N GLN A 292 8.88 3.89 -15.10
CA GLN A 292 9.06 2.53 -15.59
C GLN A 292 8.63 2.38 -17.04
N GLN A 293 9.22 1.41 -17.75
CA GLN A 293 8.89 1.12 -19.13
C GLN A 293 8.51 -0.36 -19.24
N LYS A 294 7.20 -0.65 -19.30
CA LYS A 294 6.65 -2.01 -19.40
C LYS A 294 7.08 -2.93 -18.23
N ALA A 295 7.21 -2.36 -17.05
CA ALA A 295 7.44 -3.17 -15.86
C ALA A 295 6.15 -3.82 -15.38
N ILE A 296 6.23 -5.06 -14.90
CA ILE A 296 5.09 -5.81 -14.38
C ILE A 296 5.29 -5.99 -12.87
N PHE A 297 4.23 -5.77 -12.12
CA PHE A 297 4.15 -6.09 -10.71
C PHE A 297 2.93 -6.97 -10.46
N SER A 298 3.11 -8.10 -9.81
CA SER A 298 2.02 -8.92 -9.31
C SER A 298 2.20 -9.23 -7.83
N LEU A 299 1.10 -9.31 -7.11
CA LEU A 299 1.07 -9.66 -5.69
C LEU A 299 -0.18 -10.48 -5.41
N GLN A 300 -0.01 -11.59 -4.69
CA GLN A 300 -1.07 -12.33 -4.03
C GLN A 300 -0.70 -12.52 -2.57
N ALA A 301 -1.66 -12.46 -1.66
CA ALA A 301 -1.41 -12.67 -0.24
C ALA A 301 -2.63 -13.28 0.46
N GLU A 302 -2.42 -13.89 1.62
CA GLU A 302 -3.51 -14.29 2.49
C GLU A 302 -4.18 -13.07 3.11
N GLY A 303 -3.39 -12.05 3.48
CA GLY A 303 -3.91 -10.83 4.06
C GLY A 303 -2.94 -9.66 4.07
N ILE A 304 -3.51 -8.45 4.02
CA ILE A 304 -2.82 -7.19 4.28
C ILE A 304 -3.55 -6.48 5.41
N ALA A 305 -2.86 -6.27 6.52
CA ALA A 305 -3.35 -5.42 7.61
C ALA A 305 -2.62 -4.07 7.56
N LEU A 306 -3.38 -2.97 7.60
CA LEU A 306 -2.89 -1.58 7.59
C LEU A 306 -3.68 -0.78 8.62
N ASP A 307 -3.07 -0.46 9.76
CA ASP A 307 -3.75 0.17 10.90
C ASP A 307 -5.02 -0.65 11.26
N ASP A 308 -6.21 -0.06 11.12
CA ASP A 308 -7.51 -0.70 11.40
C ASP A 308 -8.14 -1.35 10.16
N THR A 309 -7.47 -1.31 9.01
CA THR A 309 -7.97 -1.84 7.74
C THR A 309 -7.37 -3.21 7.46
N GLN A 310 -8.21 -4.19 7.20
CA GLN A 310 -7.80 -5.53 6.81
C GLN A 310 -8.35 -5.87 5.42
N LEU A 311 -7.45 -6.24 4.51
CA LEU A 311 -7.76 -6.82 3.21
C LEU A 311 -7.46 -8.32 3.29
N ILE A 312 -8.39 -9.14 2.85
CA ILE A 312 -8.28 -10.60 2.86
C ILE A 312 -8.15 -11.07 1.42
N GLU A 313 -7.25 -12.01 1.18
CA GLU A 313 -6.94 -12.56 -0.15
C GLU A 313 -6.72 -11.48 -1.23
N PRO A 314 -5.92 -10.44 -0.94
CA PRO A 314 -5.64 -9.44 -1.95
C PRO A 314 -4.83 -10.03 -3.10
N SER A 315 -5.27 -9.74 -4.31
CA SER A 315 -4.58 -10.05 -5.55
C SER A 315 -4.51 -8.80 -6.42
N VAL A 316 -3.33 -8.49 -6.95
CA VAL A 316 -3.14 -7.34 -7.82
C VAL A 316 -2.16 -7.66 -8.93
N LYS A 317 -2.46 -7.20 -10.15
CA LYS A 317 -1.56 -7.23 -11.29
C LYS A 317 -1.53 -5.88 -11.98
N LEU A 318 -0.35 -5.28 -12.02
CA LEU A 318 -0.10 -3.94 -12.53
C LEU A 318 0.92 -3.97 -13.66
N ASN A 319 0.67 -3.20 -14.72
CA ASN A 319 1.67 -2.85 -15.71
C ASN A 319 2.06 -1.39 -15.50
N LEU A 320 3.34 -1.17 -15.21
CA LEU A 320 3.90 0.15 -15.00
C LEU A 320 4.49 0.67 -16.30
N GLU A 321 3.95 1.75 -16.79
CA GLU A 321 4.42 2.42 -18.00
C GLU A 321 4.77 3.88 -17.70
N SER A 322 5.39 4.55 -18.65
CA SER A 322 5.73 5.96 -18.48
C SER A 322 4.47 6.81 -18.24
N ASN A 323 4.38 7.45 -17.08
CA ASN A 323 3.27 8.29 -16.64
C ASN A 323 1.92 7.58 -16.47
N GLN A 324 1.87 6.27 -16.49
CA GLN A 324 0.62 5.54 -16.25
C GLN A 324 0.86 4.19 -15.57
N ILE A 325 -0.10 3.76 -14.80
CA ILE A 325 -0.20 2.42 -14.20
C ILE A 325 -1.49 1.80 -14.73
N LEU A 326 -1.36 0.71 -15.44
CA LEU A 326 -2.49 -0.10 -15.88
C LEU A 326 -2.75 -1.17 -14.81
N ILE A 327 -3.91 -1.14 -14.21
CA ILE A 327 -4.39 -2.19 -13.32
C ILE A 327 -5.08 -3.23 -14.21
N GLU A 328 -4.41 -4.36 -14.46
CA GLU A 328 -5.00 -5.46 -15.22
C GLU A 328 -6.10 -6.13 -14.41
N ASP A 329 -5.81 -6.39 -13.13
CA ASP A 329 -6.75 -6.97 -12.18
C ASP A 329 -6.37 -6.54 -10.77
N PHE A 330 -7.38 -6.21 -9.96
CA PHE A 330 -7.30 -6.02 -8.53
C PHE A 330 -8.50 -6.68 -7.89
N TYR A 331 -8.27 -7.57 -6.94
CA TYR A 331 -9.30 -8.25 -6.17
C TYR A 331 -8.92 -8.26 -4.70
N THR A 332 -9.90 -8.08 -3.82
CA THR A 332 -9.74 -8.32 -2.38
C THR A 332 -11.09 -8.51 -1.70
N GLN A 333 -11.09 -9.23 -0.59
CA GLN A 333 -12.20 -9.21 0.35
C GLN A 333 -11.98 -8.09 1.36
N TYR A 334 -13.00 -7.25 1.55
CA TYR A 334 -12.97 -6.10 2.46
C TYR A 334 -14.32 -5.93 3.13
N LEU A 335 -14.35 -5.68 4.44
CA LEU A 335 -15.59 -5.48 5.23
C LEU A 335 -16.66 -6.53 4.94
N GLN A 336 -16.29 -7.82 4.92
CA GLN A 336 -17.15 -8.99 4.63
C GLN A 336 -17.70 -9.05 3.20
N GLY A 337 -17.30 -8.17 2.33
CA GLY A 337 -17.63 -8.16 0.91
C GLY A 337 -16.41 -8.31 0.04
N THR A 338 -16.57 -8.14 -1.27
CA THR A 338 -15.50 -8.20 -2.26
C THR A 338 -15.40 -6.90 -3.03
N VAL A 339 -14.20 -6.53 -3.41
CA VAL A 339 -13.88 -5.40 -4.29
C VAL A 339 -13.03 -5.90 -5.44
N GLN A 340 -13.47 -5.66 -6.66
CA GLN A 340 -12.73 -5.96 -7.86
C GLN A 340 -12.71 -4.73 -8.77
N LEU A 341 -11.56 -4.43 -9.35
CA LEU A 341 -11.43 -3.33 -10.30
C LEU A 341 -10.32 -3.57 -11.30
N ASN A 342 -10.47 -2.95 -12.46
CA ASN A 342 -9.43 -2.81 -13.47
C ASN A 342 -9.52 -1.43 -14.13
N GLY A 343 -8.43 -1.00 -14.74
CA GLY A 343 -8.39 0.32 -15.36
C GLY A 343 -7.01 0.94 -15.38
N LYS A 344 -6.95 2.25 -15.41
CA LYS A 344 -5.72 3.02 -15.56
C LYS A 344 -5.64 4.17 -14.56
N ILE A 345 -4.47 4.36 -14.00
CA ILE A 345 -4.15 5.47 -13.11
C ILE A 345 -3.00 6.28 -13.70
N THR A 346 -3.12 7.60 -13.67
CA THR A 346 -2.04 8.54 -13.97
C THR A 346 -1.76 9.41 -12.73
N PRO A 347 -0.76 10.28 -12.70
CA PRO A 347 -0.52 11.18 -11.57
C PRO A 347 -1.71 12.06 -11.17
N SER A 348 -2.64 12.33 -12.09
CA SER A 348 -3.77 13.23 -11.87
C SER A 348 -5.14 12.66 -12.23
N THR A 349 -5.23 11.46 -12.80
CA THR A 349 -6.50 10.87 -13.24
C THR A 349 -6.65 9.42 -12.82
N ILE A 350 -7.89 9.01 -12.56
CA ILE A 350 -8.31 7.63 -12.41
C ILE A 350 -9.32 7.34 -13.52
N ASP A 351 -9.08 6.29 -14.30
CA ASP A 351 -9.93 5.87 -15.41
C ASP A 351 -10.14 4.34 -15.27
N LEU A 352 -11.22 3.95 -14.58
CA LEU A 352 -11.54 2.55 -14.34
C LEU A 352 -12.45 2.03 -15.46
N ALA A 353 -12.05 0.95 -16.08
CA ALA A 353 -12.91 0.23 -17.03
C ALA A 353 -14.05 -0.48 -16.27
N GLN A 354 -13.77 -0.99 -15.08
CA GLN A 354 -14.73 -1.69 -14.24
C GLN A 354 -14.42 -1.51 -12.77
N LEU A 355 -15.47 -1.31 -11.96
CA LEU A 355 -15.43 -1.35 -10.50
C LEU A 355 -16.64 -2.12 -9.99
N ASP A 356 -16.39 -3.31 -9.43
CA ASP A 356 -17.39 -4.18 -8.81
C ASP A 356 -17.18 -4.24 -7.30
N ILE A 357 -18.22 -3.98 -6.55
CA ILE A 357 -18.26 -4.05 -5.09
C ILE A 357 -19.45 -4.91 -4.68
N GLN A 358 -19.22 -5.98 -3.93
CA GLN A 358 -20.31 -6.87 -3.53
C GLN A 358 -20.29 -7.12 -2.03
N GLY A 359 -21.45 -6.97 -1.39
CA GLY A 359 -21.68 -7.41 -0.02
C GLY A 359 -20.91 -6.66 1.07
N ILE A 360 -20.40 -5.47 0.80
CA ILE A 360 -19.69 -4.64 1.78
C ILE A 360 -20.64 -4.29 2.94
N LYS A 361 -20.17 -4.54 4.18
CA LYS A 361 -20.85 -4.14 5.41
C LYS A 361 -20.03 -3.09 6.15
N TRP A 362 -20.37 -1.83 5.91
CA TRP A 362 -19.75 -0.70 6.59
C TRP A 362 -20.62 -0.26 7.77
N ILE A 363 -20.08 -0.41 9.00
CA ILE A 363 -20.75 -0.04 10.23
C ILE A 363 -19.86 0.94 10.99
N HIS A 364 -20.35 2.15 11.22
CA HIS A 364 -19.65 3.20 11.95
C HIS A 364 -20.31 3.42 13.31
N GLU A 365 -19.70 2.86 14.39
CA GLU A 365 -20.27 2.85 15.76
C GLU A 365 -19.56 3.82 16.72
N SER A 366 -18.30 4.17 16.49
CA SER A 366 -17.53 4.99 17.41
C SER A 366 -17.22 6.37 16.85
N GLN A 367 -17.08 7.37 17.74
CA GLN A 367 -16.66 8.72 17.38
C GLN A 367 -15.15 8.82 17.07
N ASP A 368 -14.39 7.75 17.25
CA ASP A 368 -12.97 7.75 16.96
C ASP A 368 -12.75 7.97 15.45
N ASN A 369 -12.14 9.08 15.14
CA ASN A 369 -11.77 9.44 13.79
C ASN A 369 -10.85 8.34 13.24
N HIS A 370 -11.37 7.53 12.32
CA HIS A 370 -10.55 6.60 11.56
C HIS A 370 -9.41 7.37 10.89
N ARG A 371 -8.20 7.22 11.40
CA ARG A 371 -6.98 7.80 10.83
C ARG A 371 -6.67 7.27 9.44
N SER A 372 -7.36 6.21 9.02
CA SER A 372 -7.17 5.52 7.73
C SER A 372 -7.37 6.43 6.51
N THR A 373 -8.37 7.30 6.53
CA THR A 373 -8.65 8.20 5.39
C THR A 373 -7.64 9.34 5.26
N SER A 374 -6.92 9.68 6.34
CA SER A 374 -5.98 10.80 6.34
C SER A 374 -4.75 10.59 5.47
N ARG A 375 -4.35 9.35 5.20
CA ARG A 375 -3.18 9.03 4.37
C ARG A 375 -3.46 9.15 2.86
N LEU A 376 -4.67 8.81 2.44
CA LEU A 376 -5.08 8.93 1.04
C LEU A 376 -5.49 10.35 0.66
N GLN A 377 -5.83 11.18 1.64
CA GLN A 377 -6.31 12.54 1.42
C GLN A 377 -5.37 13.44 0.61
N PRO A 378 -4.03 13.45 0.83
CA PRO A 378 -3.12 14.26 0.03
C PRO A 378 -3.10 13.86 -1.44
N TRP A 379 -3.21 12.56 -1.74
CA TRP A 379 -3.26 12.05 -3.11
C TRP A 379 -4.61 12.34 -3.77
N LEU A 380 -5.72 12.12 -3.06
CA LEU A 380 -7.06 12.42 -3.56
C LEU A 380 -7.24 13.89 -3.93
N THR A 381 -6.58 14.81 -3.22
CA THR A 381 -6.63 16.25 -3.53
C THR A 381 -5.86 16.63 -4.81
N GLN A 382 -4.97 15.77 -5.30
CA GLN A 382 -4.23 15.99 -6.54
C GLN A 382 -4.99 15.52 -7.77
N LEU A 383 -6.02 14.66 -7.59
CA LEU A 383 -6.81 14.15 -8.70
C LEU A 383 -7.58 15.28 -9.38
N GLN A 384 -7.53 15.28 -10.70
CA GLN A 384 -8.28 16.19 -11.57
C GLN A 384 -9.55 15.54 -12.10
N ASP A 385 -9.43 14.28 -12.55
CA ASP A 385 -10.54 13.54 -13.17
C ASP A 385 -10.65 12.13 -12.60
N VAL A 386 -11.89 11.67 -12.40
CA VAL A 386 -12.23 10.29 -12.04
C VAL A 386 -13.36 9.80 -12.93
N LYS A 387 -13.07 8.78 -13.71
CA LYS A 387 -14.00 8.12 -14.64
C LYS A 387 -14.13 6.65 -14.31
N ILE A 388 -15.32 6.10 -14.50
CA ILE A 388 -15.61 4.68 -14.34
C ILE A 388 -16.57 4.28 -15.47
N ASP A 389 -16.12 3.41 -16.38
CA ASP A 389 -16.96 3.00 -17.50
C ASP A 389 -18.11 2.10 -17.04
N ARG A 390 -17.83 1.17 -16.14
CA ARG A 390 -18.83 0.29 -15.53
C ARG A 390 -18.65 0.27 -14.01
N LEU A 391 -19.62 0.79 -13.30
CA LEU A 391 -19.72 0.74 -11.84
C LEU A 391 -20.83 -0.22 -11.43
N ASN A 392 -20.53 -1.18 -10.57
CA ASN A 392 -21.52 -2.08 -10.01
C ASN A 392 -21.28 -2.23 -8.50
N ILE A 393 -22.29 -1.93 -7.68
CA ILE A 393 -22.29 -2.16 -6.24
C ILE A 393 -23.52 -3.02 -5.92
N GLU A 394 -23.34 -4.16 -5.31
CA GLU A 394 -24.43 -5.08 -5.01
C GLU A 394 -24.50 -5.44 -3.53
N ARG A 395 -25.71 -5.57 -3.02
CA ARG A 395 -26.04 -6.12 -1.69
C ARG A 395 -25.22 -5.54 -0.54
N SER A 396 -24.81 -4.30 -0.67
CA SER A 396 -24.00 -3.62 0.34
C SER A 396 -24.87 -3.02 1.44
N GLN A 397 -24.29 -2.91 2.64
CA GLN A 397 -24.94 -2.37 3.82
C GLN A 397 -24.10 -1.25 4.42
N LEU A 398 -24.71 -0.09 4.62
CA LEU A 398 -24.07 1.09 5.19
C LEU A 398 -24.86 1.54 6.42
N ILE A 399 -24.20 1.62 7.57
CA ILE A 399 -24.84 1.96 8.85
C ILE A 399 -24.01 3.01 9.58
N GLN A 400 -24.64 4.15 9.94
CA GLN A 400 -24.03 5.22 10.71
C GLN A 400 -24.72 5.34 12.07
N LEU A 401 -24.04 4.95 13.16
CA LEU A 401 -24.50 5.00 14.55
C LEU A 401 -23.64 5.90 15.45
N ALA A 402 -22.45 6.28 15.02
CA ALA A 402 -21.53 7.05 15.85
C ALA A 402 -21.99 8.48 16.14
N LYS A 403 -22.73 9.08 15.23
CA LYS A 403 -23.11 10.50 15.29
C LYS A 403 -24.53 10.70 14.77
N LYS A 404 -25.34 11.49 15.49
CA LYS A 404 -26.65 11.93 14.96
C LYS A 404 -26.45 12.88 13.76
N PRO A 405 -27.31 12.82 12.73
CA PRO A 405 -28.44 11.90 12.60
C PRO A 405 -28.01 10.46 12.29
N TYR A 406 -28.69 9.47 12.88
CA TYR A 406 -28.51 8.06 12.57
C TYR A 406 -29.14 7.73 11.24
N TRP A 407 -28.44 6.95 10.42
CA TRP A 407 -28.97 6.48 9.14
C TRP A 407 -28.43 5.09 8.79
N GLN A 408 -29.20 4.36 8.01
CA GLN A 408 -28.79 3.09 7.44
C GLN A 408 -29.35 2.90 6.04
N VAL A 409 -28.62 2.14 5.22
CA VAL A 409 -29.04 1.65 3.91
C VAL A 409 -28.67 0.18 3.83
N SER A 410 -29.65 -0.69 3.55
CA SER A 410 -29.45 -2.14 3.45
C SER A 410 -29.76 -2.63 2.04
N GLY A 411 -28.97 -3.58 1.56
CA GLY A 411 -29.12 -4.14 0.23
C GLY A 411 -28.94 -3.09 -0.87
N LEU A 412 -27.98 -2.17 -0.65
CA LEU A 412 -27.63 -1.15 -1.64
C LEU A 412 -27.18 -1.79 -2.95
N HIS A 413 -27.80 -1.36 -4.02
CA HIS A 413 -27.46 -1.69 -5.39
C HIS A 413 -27.23 -0.40 -6.18
N VAL A 414 -26.10 -0.29 -6.86
CA VAL A 414 -25.73 0.87 -7.69
C VAL A 414 -25.20 0.37 -9.02
N GLU A 415 -25.80 0.81 -10.10
CA GLU A 415 -25.32 0.60 -11.46
C GLU A 415 -24.93 1.93 -12.10
N GLY A 416 -23.71 1.98 -12.65
CA GLY A 416 -23.19 3.15 -13.34
C GLY A 416 -22.60 2.82 -14.70
N TYR A 417 -22.86 3.66 -15.68
CA TYR A 417 -22.32 3.53 -17.03
C TYR A 417 -21.70 4.84 -17.48
N GLN A 418 -20.40 4.78 -17.87
CA GLN A 418 -19.59 5.93 -18.30
C GLN A 418 -19.64 7.10 -17.31
N VAL A 419 -19.51 6.78 -16.02
CA VAL A 419 -19.69 7.72 -14.92
C VAL A 419 -18.44 8.56 -14.74
N GLN A 420 -18.53 9.89 -14.86
CA GLN A 420 -17.47 10.83 -14.51
C GLN A 420 -17.85 11.56 -13.22
N LEU A 421 -17.20 11.21 -12.11
CA LEU A 421 -17.49 11.70 -10.76
C LEU A 421 -16.66 12.93 -10.36
N LEU A 422 -15.53 13.13 -11.02
CA LEU A 422 -14.66 14.28 -10.81
C LEU A 422 -14.26 14.82 -12.17
N GLN A 423 -14.34 16.14 -12.35
CA GLN A 423 -13.85 16.85 -13.52
C GLN A 423 -13.20 18.16 -13.06
N GLU A 424 -11.94 18.42 -13.47
CA GLU A 424 -11.18 19.60 -13.07
C GLU A 424 -11.22 19.87 -11.55
N ARG A 425 -11.07 18.80 -10.74
CA ARG A 425 -11.15 18.83 -9.26
C ARG A 425 -12.52 19.18 -8.68
N LYS A 426 -13.57 19.18 -9.46
CA LYS A 426 -14.94 19.47 -9.02
C LYS A 426 -15.74 18.18 -8.96
N LEU A 427 -16.26 17.85 -7.78
CA LEU A 427 -17.16 16.71 -7.57
C LEU A 427 -18.50 16.94 -8.24
N GLY A 428 -19.07 15.90 -8.84
CA GLY A 428 -20.39 15.88 -9.46
C GLY A 428 -20.52 14.73 -10.43
N LEU A 429 -21.73 14.42 -10.86
CA LEU A 429 -21.93 13.53 -12.00
C LEU A 429 -21.85 14.38 -13.28
N TRP A 430 -20.66 14.45 -13.87
CA TRP A 430 -20.40 15.25 -15.06
C TRP A 430 -20.85 14.56 -16.35
N GLN A 431 -20.77 13.24 -16.37
CA GLN A 431 -21.19 12.41 -17.49
C GLN A 431 -21.66 11.05 -16.99
N GLY A 432 -22.52 10.39 -17.78
CA GLY A 432 -22.95 9.02 -17.58
C GLY A 432 -24.33 8.88 -16.94
N LYS A 433 -24.66 7.63 -16.66
CA LYS A 433 -25.92 7.24 -16.02
C LYS A 433 -25.63 6.55 -14.70
N LEU A 434 -26.40 6.84 -13.69
CA LEU A 434 -26.30 6.21 -12.38
C LEU A 434 -27.70 5.84 -11.89
N MET A 435 -27.87 4.58 -11.56
CA MET A 435 -29.09 4.03 -10.96
C MET A 435 -28.73 3.49 -9.58
N MET A 436 -29.51 3.84 -8.57
CA MET A 436 -29.32 3.38 -7.21
C MET A 436 -30.64 2.84 -6.67
N SER A 437 -30.60 1.70 -5.99
CA SER A 437 -31.74 1.15 -5.27
C SER A 437 -31.27 0.49 -3.97
N ALA A 438 -32.18 0.27 -3.04
CA ALA A 438 -31.89 -0.45 -1.81
C ALA A 438 -33.09 -1.29 -1.39
N ASN A 439 -32.87 -2.29 -0.52
CA ASN A 439 -33.99 -3.00 0.10
C ASN A 439 -34.71 -2.09 1.07
N ASP A 440 -33.97 -1.39 1.89
CA ASP A 440 -34.48 -0.37 2.80
C ASP A 440 -33.44 0.74 3.05
N ALA A 441 -33.93 1.92 3.34
CA ALA A 441 -33.15 3.05 3.80
C ALA A 441 -33.86 3.75 4.95
N SER A 442 -33.18 4.11 6.00
CA SER A 442 -33.75 4.87 7.11
C SER A 442 -32.89 6.07 7.48
N TYR A 443 -33.56 7.15 7.84
CA TYR A 443 -32.95 8.39 8.32
C TYR A 443 -33.80 8.95 9.47
N GLN A 444 -33.22 9.12 10.66
CA GLN A 444 -33.92 9.63 11.85
C GLN A 444 -35.28 8.92 12.10
N ASN A 445 -35.35 7.61 12.02
CA ASN A 445 -36.54 6.77 12.17
C ASN A 445 -37.57 6.87 11.04
N VAL A 446 -37.31 7.61 9.98
CA VAL A 446 -38.13 7.56 8.76
C VAL A 446 -37.59 6.44 7.89
N LEU A 447 -38.39 5.41 7.69
CA LEU A 447 -38.05 4.22 6.91
C LEU A 447 -38.66 4.32 5.51
N SER A 448 -37.83 4.10 4.50
CA SER A 448 -38.26 3.86 3.11
C SER A 448 -37.92 2.43 2.71
N VAL A 449 -38.82 1.74 2.06
CA VAL A 449 -38.66 0.37 1.55
C VAL A 449 -38.56 0.42 0.04
N GLN A 450 -37.54 -0.20 -0.52
CA GLN A 450 -37.24 -0.21 -1.96
C GLN A 450 -37.15 1.20 -2.58
N PRO A 451 -36.36 2.12 -1.99
CA PRO A 451 -36.07 3.40 -2.61
C PRO A 451 -35.32 3.23 -3.93
N VAL A 452 -35.62 4.09 -4.90
CA VAL A 452 -34.96 4.12 -6.22
C VAL A 452 -34.54 5.54 -6.55
N ILE A 453 -33.34 5.70 -7.07
CA ILE A 453 -32.77 6.96 -7.56
C ILE A 453 -32.20 6.73 -8.94
N GLU A 454 -32.65 7.47 -9.94
CA GLU A 454 -32.13 7.41 -11.31
C GLU A 454 -31.67 8.80 -11.72
N MET A 455 -30.42 8.88 -12.16
CA MET A 455 -29.83 10.13 -12.62
C MET A 455 -28.97 9.93 -13.86
N ASN A 456 -28.87 10.94 -14.66
CA ASN A 456 -27.98 10.99 -15.80
C ASN A 456 -27.31 12.36 -15.91
N SER A 457 -26.21 12.39 -16.61
CA SER A 457 -25.56 13.63 -16.99
C SER A 457 -25.01 13.49 -18.39
N ASP A 458 -25.20 14.51 -19.19
CA ASP A 458 -24.61 14.63 -20.52
C ASP A 458 -23.84 15.94 -20.60
N GLN A 459 -22.50 15.81 -20.74
CA GLN A 459 -21.60 16.95 -20.82
C GLN A 459 -21.86 18.01 -19.71
N GLY A 460 -22.03 17.57 -18.45
CA GLY A 460 -22.25 18.46 -17.30
C GLY A 460 -23.66 19.01 -17.14
N LYS A 461 -24.63 18.56 -17.95
CA LYS A 461 -26.07 18.80 -17.70
C LYS A 461 -26.62 17.61 -16.92
N TRP A 462 -26.62 17.74 -15.61
CA TRP A 462 -27.13 16.71 -14.71
C TRP A 462 -28.64 16.76 -14.57
N THR A 463 -29.28 15.60 -14.57
CA THR A 463 -30.71 15.41 -14.38
C THR A 463 -30.97 14.25 -13.42
N LEU A 464 -31.69 14.50 -12.36
CA LEU A 464 -32.33 13.48 -11.54
C LEU A 464 -33.66 13.14 -12.25
N THR A 465 -33.69 12.02 -12.95
CA THR A 465 -34.89 11.60 -13.73
C THR A 465 -35.94 10.98 -12.84
N ARG A 466 -35.54 10.44 -11.71
CA ARG A 466 -36.44 9.85 -10.73
C ARG A 466 -35.74 9.73 -9.38
N LEU A 467 -36.38 10.21 -8.35
CA LEU A 467 -36.18 9.80 -6.97
C LEU A 467 -37.56 9.32 -6.48
N PHE A 468 -37.60 8.08 -6.04
CA PHE A 468 -38.84 7.50 -5.49
C PHE A 468 -38.53 6.73 -4.21
N MET A 469 -39.07 7.19 -3.09
CA MET A 469 -38.87 6.62 -1.77
C MET A 469 -40.22 6.28 -1.14
N PRO A 470 -40.71 5.04 -1.25
CA PRO A 470 -41.92 4.60 -0.56
C PRO A 470 -41.75 4.72 0.96
N LEU A 471 -42.70 5.32 1.62
CA LEU A 471 -42.82 5.43 3.06
C LEU A 471 -43.92 4.51 3.59
N LYS A 472 -44.01 4.33 4.91
CA LYS A 472 -45.09 3.52 5.52
C LYS A 472 -46.50 4.05 5.20
N HIS A 473 -46.64 5.34 5.01
CA HIS A 473 -47.95 6.01 4.84
C HIS A 473 -48.01 6.86 3.57
N GLY A 474 -47.09 6.68 2.63
CA GLY A 474 -47.05 7.42 1.38
C GLY A 474 -45.72 7.29 0.66
N TYR A 475 -45.19 8.37 0.11
CA TYR A 475 -43.94 8.35 -0.66
C TYR A 475 -43.28 9.73 -0.73
N ILE A 476 -42.02 9.74 -1.13
CA ILE A 476 -41.27 10.93 -1.60
C ILE A 476 -40.93 10.70 -3.06
N GLU A 477 -41.27 11.63 -3.93
CA GLU A 477 -40.90 11.64 -5.33
C GLU A 477 -40.24 12.98 -5.69
N ALA A 478 -39.18 12.96 -6.47
CA ALA A 478 -38.53 14.19 -6.92
C ALA A 478 -37.84 14.02 -8.28
N GLU A 479 -37.85 15.12 -9.03
CA GLU A 479 -37.04 15.34 -10.23
C GLU A 479 -36.19 16.61 -10.05
N ALA A 480 -34.99 16.64 -10.61
CA ALA A 480 -34.13 17.82 -10.52
C ALA A 480 -33.21 17.95 -11.72
N THR A 481 -32.76 19.17 -11.99
CA THR A 481 -31.77 19.47 -13.02
C THR A 481 -30.71 20.42 -12.49
N LEU A 482 -29.46 20.28 -12.97
CA LEU A 482 -28.34 21.17 -12.65
C LEU A 482 -27.41 21.26 -13.86
N ASP A 483 -27.11 22.48 -14.31
CA ASP A 483 -26.14 22.69 -15.39
C ASP A 483 -24.80 23.15 -14.82
N PHE A 484 -23.82 22.24 -14.78
CA PHE A 484 -22.45 22.49 -14.32
C PHE A 484 -21.63 23.38 -15.28
N ASN A 485 -22.00 23.43 -16.58
CA ASN A 485 -21.26 24.17 -17.59
C ASN A 485 -21.57 25.65 -17.57
N HIS A 486 -22.74 26.03 -17.11
CA HIS A 486 -23.08 27.43 -16.99
C HIS A 486 -22.34 28.08 -15.81
N ILE A 487 -21.81 29.28 -15.98
CA ILE A 487 -21.07 30.00 -14.92
C ILE A 487 -21.88 30.09 -13.63
N SER A 488 -23.16 30.40 -13.74
CA SER A 488 -24.09 30.53 -12.63
C SER A 488 -24.74 29.20 -12.19
N LYS A 489 -24.45 28.09 -12.87
CA LYS A 489 -24.93 26.73 -12.53
C LYS A 489 -26.40 26.71 -12.10
N PRO A 490 -27.35 26.99 -13.00
CA PRO A 490 -28.76 27.00 -12.67
C PRO A 490 -29.24 25.61 -12.30
N TRP A 491 -30.07 25.52 -11.29
CA TRP A 491 -30.73 24.29 -10.85
C TRP A 491 -32.23 24.47 -10.71
N ARG A 492 -32.95 23.36 -10.83
CA ARG A 492 -34.40 23.24 -10.60
C ARG A 492 -34.69 21.95 -9.85
N ILE A 493 -35.65 21.97 -8.95
CA ILE A 493 -36.20 20.80 -8.27
C ILE A 493 -37.72 20.89 -8.24
N ASP A 494 -38.35 19.76 -8.56
CA ASP A 494 -39.76 19.51 -8.40
C ASP A 494 -39.91 18.28 -7.49
N MET A 495 -40.60 18.41 -6.33
CA MET A 495 -40.67 17.35 -5.34
C MET A 495 -42.12 17.25 -4.80
N SER A 496 -42.61 16.02 -4.74
CA SER A 496 -43.90 15.66 -4.13
C SER A 496 -43.66 14.69 -2.97
N VAL A 497 -44.26 14.96 -1.86
CA VAL A 497 -44.14 14.17 -0.63
C VAL A 497 -45.54 13.87 -0.11
N ASP A 498 -45.85 12.61 0.11
CA ASP A 498 -47.06 12.16 0.80
C ASP A 498 -46.69 11.34 2.03
N GLY A 499 -47.36 11.53 3.14
CA GLY A 499 -47.26 10.70 4.33
C GLY A 499 -45.94 10.76 5.07
N LEU A 500 -45.16 11.85 4.95
CA LEU A 500 -43.90 12.04 5.68
C LEU A 500 -44.17 12.29 7.16
N PRO A 501 -43.57 11.52 8.10
CA PRO A 501 -43.68 11.83 9.53
C PRO A 501 -43.12 13.23 9.83
N ILE A 502 -43.91 14.10 10.50
CA ILE A 502 -43.52 15.48 10.79
C ILE A 502 -42.61 15.59 12.02
N ALA A 503 -42.65 14.64 12.95
CA ALA A 503 -41.89 14.70 14.20
C ALA A 503 -40.38 14.97 14.02
N PRO A 504 -39.65 14.31 13.08
CA PRO A 504 -38.25 14.62 12.83
C PRO A 504 -38.01 16.03 12.29
N LEU A 505 -38.98 16.61 11.56
CA LEU A 505 -38.87 17.96 11.02
C LEU A 505 -39.05 19.02 12.12
N LEU A 506 -39.78 18.71 13.18
CA LEU A 506 -40.05 19.64 14.28
C LEU A 506 -38.98 19.62 15.37
N GLN A 507 -38.18 18.55 15.50
CA GLN A 507 -37.12 18.43 16.51
C GLN A 507 -36.14 19.62 16.56
N PRO A 508 -35.66 20.16 15.42
CA PRO A 508 -34.75 21.31 15.45
C PRO A 508 -35.34 22.58 16.03
N LEU A 509 -36.70 22.71 15.98
CA LEU A 509 -37.42 23.90 16.47
C LEU A 509 -37.55 23.94 18.00
N LYS A 510 -37.22 22.84 18.72
CA LYS A 510 -37.29 22.74 20.19
C LYS A 510 -38.58 23.28 20.78
N LEU A 511 -39.72 22.91 20.17
CA LEU A 511 -41.05 23.31 20.65
C LEU A 511 -41.29 22.77 22.06
N PRO A 512 -42.03 23.50 22.95
CA PRO A 512 -42.39 23.02 24.29
C PRO A 512 -43.56 22.02 24.24
N LEU A 513 -43.67 21.25 23.19
CA LEU A 513 -44.71 20.25 22.94
C LEU A 513 -44.18 19.20 21.99
N ASP A 514 -44.75 18.02 22.05
CA ASP A 514 -44.48 16.95 21.08
C ASP A 514 -45.64 16.92 20.07
N ALA A 515 -45.27 16.88 18.78
CA ALA A 515 -46.26 16.75 17.71
C ALA A 515 -45.88 15.64 16.74
N THR A 516 -46.85 14.80 16.43
CA THR A 516 -46.73 13.72 15.45
C THR A 516 -47.81 13.90 14.39
N GLY A 517 -47.66 13.24 13.26
CA GLY A 517 -48.59 13.32 12.13
C GLY A 517 -47.90 13.09 10.82
N TYR A 518 -48.62 13.20 9.73
CA TYR A 518 -48.11 12.97 8.39
C TYR A 518 -48.28 14.22 7.54
N GLY A 519 -47.16 14.68 6.96
CA GLY A 519 -47.13 15.82 6.07
C GLY A 519 -47.29 15.41 4.60
N GLU A 520 -47.98 16.21 3.84
CA GLU A 520 -48.07 16.18 2.39
C GLU A 520 -47.52 17.51 1.89
N PHE A 521 -46.52 17.47 0.98
CA PHE A 521 -45.83 18.67 0.51
C PHE A 521 -45.57 18.60 -0.99
N GLU A 522 -45.71 19.72 -1.67
CA GLU A 522 -45.25 19.94 -3.02
C GLU A 522 -44.30 21.11 -3.03
N LEU A 523 -43.07 20.88 -3.51
CA LEU A 523 -42.02 21.89 -3.62
C LEU A 523 -41.60 22.06 -5.07
N GLN A 524 -41.65 23.29 -5.54
CA GLN A 524 -41.06 23.69 -6.80
C GLN A 524 -40.08 24.82 -6.52
N ALA A 525 -38.81 24.62 -6.84
CA ALA A 525 -37.77 25.61 -6.59
C ALA A 525 -36.72 25.64 -7.70
N THR A 526 -36.17 26.82 -7.92
CA THR A 526 -35.07 27.08 -8.85
C THR A 526 -34.08 28.00 -8.19
N GLY A 527 -32.84 27.95 -8.65
CA GLY A 527 -31.80 28.82 -8.13
C GLY A 527 -30.45 28.62 -8.86
N LEU A 528 -29.40 29.15 -8.27
CA LEU A 528 -28.03 29.04 -8.76
C LEU A 528 -27.20 28.26 -7.73
N TYR A 529 -26.41 27.29 -8.19
CA TYR A 529 -25.55 26.50 -7.33
C TYR A 529 -24.23 27.21 -7.08
N GLY A 530 -23.87 27.38 -5.81
CA GLY A 530 -22.66 28.03 -5.37
C GLY A 530 -22.46 27.87 -3.86
N ASP A 531 -21.93 28.91 -3.22
CA ASP A 531 -21.85 28.97 -1.76
C ASP A 531 -23.25 29.22 -1.12
N SER A 532 -23.33 29.18 0.19
CA SER A 532 -24.58 29.35 0.93
C SER A 532 -25.25 30.69 0.66
N LEU A 533 -24.47 31.75 0.40
CA LEU A 533 -24.99 33.07 0.07
C LEU A 533 -25.61 33.07 -1.32
N MET A 534 -24.92 32.51 -2.32
CA MET A 534 -25.42 32.41 -3.68
C MET A 534 -26.71 31.58 -3.73
N LEU A 535 -26.75 30.41 -3.07
CA LEU A 535 -27.94 29.61 -2.92
C LEU A 535 -29.07 30.42 -2.28
N GLY A 536 -28.84 31.06 -1.15
CA GLY A 536 -29.80 31.87 -0.44
C GLY A 536 -30.40 32.98 -1.32
N TYR A 537 -29.51 33.82 -1.95
CA TYR A 537 -29.97 34.94 -2.77
C TYR A 537 -30.65 34.56 -4.08
N SER A 538 -30.35 33.38 -4.63
CA SER A 538 -30.88 33.00 -5.93
C SER A 538 -32.10 32.09 -5.87
N THR A 539 -32.33 31.43 -4.72
CA THR A 539 -33.46 30.48 -4.60
C THR A 539 -34.79 31.21 -4.69
N THR A 540 -35.60 30.77 -5.64
CA THR A 540 -37.01 31.17 -5.80
C THR A 540 -37.85 29.93 -5.93
N GLY A 541 -39.05 29.93 -5.35
CA GLY A 541 -39.94 28.77 -5.41
C GLY A 541 -41.15 28.88 -4.52
N GLN A 542 -41.92 27.81 -4.54
CA GLN A 542 -43.16 27.67 -3.74
C GLN A 542 -43.17 26.29 -3.06
N LEU A 543 -43.64 26.29 -1.83
CA LEU A 543 -43.94 25.09 -1.06
C LEU A 543 -45.41 25.16 -0.67
N THR A 544 -46.19 24.16 -1.08
CA THR A 544 -47.56 23.96 -0.63
C THR A 544 -47.66 22.66 0.14
N GLY A 545 -48.60 22.56 1.07
CA GLY A 545 -48.75 21.29 1.80
C GLY A 545 -49.93 21.28 2.75
N SER A 546 -50.02 20.15 3.45
CA SER A 546 -50.99 19.89 4.50
C SER A 546 -50.40 18.95 5.56
N VAL A 547 -51.04 18.86 6.72
CA VAL A 547 -50.72 17.85 7.75
C VAL A 547 -51.99 17.14 8.14
N ARG A 548 -51.96 15.82 8.08
CA ARG A 548 -53.08 14.94 8.44
C ARG A 548 -52.75 14.06 9.64
N GLN A 549 -53.77 13.61 10.34
CA GLN A 549 -53.66 12.69 11.48
C GLN A 549 -52.68 13.19 12.55
N GLY A 550 -52.62 14.50 12.74
CA GLY A 550 -51.77 15.12 13.73
C GLY A 550 -52.22 14.82 15.16
N VAL A 551 -51.27 14.54 16.03
CA VAL A 551 -51.50 14.46 17.49
C VAL A 551 -50.46 15.36 18.15
N MET A 552 -50.93 16.25 19.01
CA MET A 552 -50.13 17.20 19.74
C MET A 552 -50.25 16.94 21.22
N THR A 553 -49.13 16.81 21.91
CA THR A 553 -49.08 16.58 23.35
C THR A 553 -48.38 17.75 24.01
N PHE A 554 -49.07 18.41 24.93
CA PHE A 554 -48.48 19.45 25.77
C PHE A 554 -47.79 18.78 26.96
N ASN A 555 -46.52 19.10 27.16
CA ASN A 555 -45.72 18.61 28.29
C ASN A 555 -46.01 19.48 29.52
N ASP A 556 -47.04 19.11 30.30
CA ASP A 556 -47.37 19.83 31.53
C ASP A 556 -46.38 19.41 32.68
N THR A 557 -45.53 20.34 33.10
CA THR A 557 -44.59 20.13 34.20
C THR A 557 -45.27 20.10 35.57
N LEU A 558 -46.56 20.44 35.68
CA LEU A 558 -47.32 20.59 36.92
C LEU A 558 -48.38 19.51 37.13
N SER A 559 -48.75 18.74 36.15
CA SER A 559 -49.72 17.66 36.26
C SER A 559 -49.27 16.41 35.52
N ASP A 560 -49.43 15.23 36.11
CA ASP A 560 -49.10 13.92 35.53
C ASP A 560 -50.02 13.51 34.34
N THR A 561 -50.85 14.42 33.84
CA THR A 561 -51.84 14.17 32.78
C THR A 561 -51.45 14.88 31.49
N SER A 562 -50.82 14.12 30.55
CA SER A 562 -50.63 14.60 29.18
C SER A 562 -51.97 14.59 28.43
N THR A 563 -52.39 15.74 27.89
CA THR A 563 -53.57 15.83 27.02
C THR A 563 -53.14 15.70 25.56
N ASN A 564 -53.61 14.63 24.92
CA ASN A 564 -53.42 14.44 23.48
C ASN A 564 -54.53 15.15 22.71
N ASN A 565 -54.14 16.14 21.91
CA ASN A 565 -55.05 16.87 21.04
C ASN A 565 -54.84 16.46 19.59
N ALA A 566 -55.87 15.92 18.93
CA ALA A 566 -55.81 15.67 17.51
C ALA A 566 -55.87 17.00 16.73
N PHE A 567 -55.08 17.13 15.69
CA PHE A 567 -55.04 18.34 14.86
C PHE A 567 -54.83 18.02 13.38
N GLU A 568 -55.16 19.00 12.55
CA GLU A 568 -54.88 19.02 11.11
C GLU A 568 -54.39 20.40 10.70
N VAL A 569 -53.60 20.44 9.64
CA VAL A 569 -53.22 21.66 8.92
C VAL A 569 -53.75 21.50 7.50
N PRO A 570 -54.94 22.09 7.19
CA PRO A 570 -55.54 21.89 5.88
C PRO A 570 -54.74 22.47 4.72
N LYS A 571 -54.04 23.56 4.99
CA LYS A 571 -53.25 24.24 3.97
C LYS A 571 -52.00 24.90 4.60
N LEU A 572 -50.86 24.65 4.00
CA LEU A 572 -49.60 25.36 4.21
C LEU A 572 -49.19 25.94 2.85
N THR A 573 -48.82 27.21 2.82
CA THR A 573 -48.26 27.86 1.64
C THR A 573 -47.06 28.68 2.07
N ALA A 574 -45.93 28.44 1.43
CA ALA A 574 -44.75 29.22 1.64
C ALA A 574 -44.07 29.56 0.31
N SER A 575 -43.41 30.69 0.26
CA SER A 575 -42.65 31.13 -0.91
C SER A 575 -41.20 31.42 -0.55
N PHE A 576 -40.32 31.15 -1.49
CA PHE A 576 -38.91 31.51 -1.44
C PHE A 576 -38.70 32.63 -2.48
N ASP A 577 -38.15 33.73 -2.09
CA ASP A 577 -37.75 34.79 -2.99
C ASP A 577 -36.47 35.48 -2.51
N ARG A 578 -35.38 35.24 -3.25
CA ARG A 578 -34.07 35.92 -3.06
C ARG A 578 -33.60 35.94 -1.60
N GLY A 579 -33.54 34.77 -0.97
CA GLY A 579 -33.08 34.63 0.41
C GLY A 579 -34.15 34.88 1.48
N ARG A 580 -35.36 35.19 1.07
CA ARG A 580 -36.48 35.37 1.98
C ARG A 580 -37.47 34.21 1.83
N PHE A 581 -37.66 33.46 2.91
CA PHE A 581 -38.73 32.49 3.05
C PHE A 581 -39.93 33.17 3.72
N THR A 582 -41.08 33.17 3.09
CA THR A 582 -42.31 33.74 3.62
C THR A 582 -43.34 32.62 3.78
N LEU A 583 -43.77 32.39 5.01
CA LEU A 583 -44.86 31.48 5.33
C LEU A 583 -46.15 32.28 5.46
N GLU A 584 -47.13 32.03 4.58
CA GLU A 584 -48.45 32.56 4.72
C GLU A 584 -49.10 32.04 6.02
N PRO A 585 -50.11 32.73 6.61
CA PRO A 585 -50.78 32.27 7.81
C PRO A 585 -51.29 30.84 7.67
N MET A 586 -50.64 29.93 8.35
CA MET A 586 -50.95 28.51 8.39
C MET A 586 -51.81 28.23 9.63
N HIS A 587 -53.01 27.76 9.41
CA HIS A 587 -53.96 27.50 10.49
C HIS A 587 -53.87 26.03 10.95
N ILE A 588 -53.70 25.84 12.26
CA ILE A 588 -53.77 24.55 12.94
C ILE A 588 -55.16 24.39 13.53
N ILE A 589 -55.86 23.36 13.12
CA ILE A 589 -57.27 23.12 13.52
C ILE A 589 -57.33 21.82 14.30
N GLY A 590 -57.82 21.90 15.54
CA GLY A 590 -58.05 20.70 16.34
C GLY A 590 -59.29 19.95 15.90
N ALA A 591 -59.18 18.63 15.72
CA ALA A 591 -60.32 17.77 15.47
C ALA A 591 -61.18 17.63 16.73
N SER A 592 -62.45 17.81 16.59
CA SER A 592 -63.41 17.64 17.69
C SER A 592 -63.57 16.18 18.07
N ALA A 593 -63.03 15.78 19.25
CA ALA A 593 -63.36 14.47 19.82
C ALA A 593 -64.84 14.50 20.33
N LYS A 594 -65.76 13.84 19.62
CA LYS A 594 -67.12 13.57 20.12
C LYS A 594 -67.01 12.50 21.23
N GLU A 595 -66.92 12.95 22.47
CA GLU A 595 -67.20 12.09 23.61
C GLU A 595 -68.66 11.87 23.71
N LYS A 596 -69.10 10.61 23.77
CA LYS A 596 -70.54 10.25 23.97
C LYS A 596 -71.06 10.86 25.26
N GLY A 597 -71.81 11.98 25.15
CA GLY A 597 -72.53 12.54 26.27
C GLY A 597 -72.13 13.94 26.77
N SER A 598 -71.13 14.57 26.23
CA SER A 598 -70.69 15.91 26.61
C SER A 598 -70.76 16.90 25.45
N GLN A 599 -71.39 18.01 25.63
CA GLN A 599 -71.56 19.12 24.64
C GLN A 599 -70.30 20.05 24.61
N ARG A 600 -69.18 19.68 25.10
CA ARG A 600 -67.95 20.51 25.04
C ARG A 600 -67.07 20.10 23.88
N VAL A 601 -67.13 20.85 22.81
CA VAL A 601 -66.23 20.83 21.71
C VAL A 601 -64.91 21.51 22.20
N GLN A 602 -63.94 20.74 22.59
CA GLN A 602 -62.60 21.26 22.82
C GLN A 602 -61.89 21.45 21.46
N THR A 603 -61.59 22.68 21.08
CA THR A 603 -60.98 23.01 19.79
C THR A 603 -59.58 23.59 20.03
N LEU A 604 -58.58 22.84 19.61
CA LEU A 604 -57.22 23.38 19.45
C LEU A 604 -57.23 24.34 18.25
N LYS A 605 -56.69 25.53 18.42
CA LYS A 605 -56.50 26.51 17.36
C LYS A 605 -55.06 27.02 17.39
N GLY A 606 -54.44 27.12 16.22
CA GLY A 606 -53.11 27.69 16.13
C GLY A 606 -52.90 28.39 14.80
N GLU A 607 -51.95 29.26 14.79
CA GLU A 607 -51.48 29.95 13.61
C GLU A 607 -49.94 30.03 13.64
N VAL A 608 -49.34 29.71 12.50
CA VAL A 608 -47.90 29.91 12.27
C VAL A 608 -47.80 30.81 11.04
N SER A 609 -47.05 31.90 11.15
CA SER A 609 -46.85 32.80 10.03
C SER A 609 -45.56 33.63 10.21
N GLY A 610 -45.08 34.21 9.14
CA GLY A 610 -43.97 35.12 9.20
C GLY A 610 -42.91 34.92 8.11
N THR A 611 -41.80 35.54 8.31
CA THR A 611 -40.70 35.53 7.36
C THR A 611 -39.39 35.10 8.02
N LEU A 612 -38.56 34.35 7.27
CA LEU A 612 -37.20 34.04 7.56
C LEU A 612 -36.31 34.72 6.50
N ASP A 613 -35.45 35.62 6.90
CA ASP A 613 -34.44 36.17 6.01
C ASP A 613 -33.16 35.38 6.21
N LEU A 614 -32.80 34.54 5.24
CA LEU A 614 -31.64 33.66 5.30
C LEU A 614 -30.29 34.42 5.31
N LEU A 615 -30.36 35.72 5.00
CA LEU A 615 -29.21 36.61 4.84
C LEU A 615 -29.06 37.58 6.00
N ASN A 616 -30.19 37.95 6.62
CA ASN A 616 -30.22 38.82 7.78
C ASN A 616 -31.04 38.21 8.92
N THR A 617 -30.32 37.49 9.77
CA THR A 617 -30.93 36.75 10.89
C THR A 617 -31.65 37.64 11.90
N GLU A 618 -31.41 38.96 11.92
CA GLU A 618 -32.08 39.91 12.79
C GLU A 618 -33.51 40.24 12.29
N GLN A 619 -33.82 39.96 11.03
CA GLN A 619 -35.13 40.21 10.43
C GLN A 619 -36.07 38.99 10.44
N HIS A 620 -35.80 38.02 11.29
CA HIS A 620 -36.66 36.86 11.43
C HIS A 620 -37.94 37.20 12.20
N SER A 621 -39.09 36.95 11.59
CA SER A 621 -40.41 37.21 12.20
C SER A 621 -41.32 35.96 12.28
N LEU A 622 -40.75 34.75 12.03
CA LEU A 622 -41.56 33.54 12.07
C LEU A 622 -42.07 33.25 13.50
N SER A 623 -43.37 33.31 13.70
CA SER A 623 -44.02 33.18 15.00
C SER A 623 -45.04 32.06 15.00
N ILE A 624 -45.25 31.49 16.16
CA ILE A 624 -46.29 30.52 16.45
C ILE A 624 -47.21 31.04 17.54
N THR A 625 -48.50 30.87 17.35
CA THR A 625 -49.51 31.02 18.40
C THR A 625 -50.39 29.78 18.42
N LEU A 626 -50.49 29.14 19.55
CA LEU A 626 -51.24 27.91 19.72
C LEU A 626 -52.10 28.02 20.98
N SER A 627 -53.35 27.63 20.92
CA SER A 627 -54.23 27.66 22.09
C SER A 627 -55.22 26.50 22.07
N ASP A 628 -55.35 25.87 23.20
CA ASP A 628 -56.43 24.98 23.57
C ASP A 628 -57.20 25.61 24.77
N PRO A 629 -58.25 24.99 25.28
CA PRO A 629 -59.00 25.57 26.41
C PRO A 629 -58.20 25.77 27.69
N CYS A 630 -57.09 25.07 27.84
CA CYS A 630 -56.25 25.10 29.04
C CYS A 630 -54.88 25.72 28.82
N HIS A 631 -54.36 25.68 27.62
CA HIS A 631 -52.98 26.07 27.31
C HIS A 631 -52.93 27.14 26.22
N LYS A 632 -52.03 28.07 26.39
CA LYS A 632 -51.72 29.05 25.35
C LYS A 632 -50.21 29.15 25.22
N ILE A 633 -49.70 28.83 24.02
CA ILE A 633 -48.30 28.97 23.66
C ILE A 633 -48.16 30.05 22.61
N SER A 634 -47.23 30.96 22.81
CA SER A 634 -46.86 31.93 21.78
C SER A 634 -45.36 32.17 21.84
N GLY A 635 -44.75 32.34 20.68
CA GLY A 635 -43.33 32.54 20.62
C GLY A 635 -42.78 32.71 19.21
N LYS A 636 -41.47 32.94 19.14
CA LYS A 636 -40.72 33.04 17.89
C LYS A 636 -40.01 31.71 17.60
N LEU A 637 -40.39 31.04 16.52
CA LEU A 637 -39.83 29.75 16.12
C LEU A 637 -38.30 29.80 15.92
N THR A 638 -37.80 30.92 15.45
CA THR A 638 -36.37 31.08 15.12
C THR A 638 -35.44 31.26 16.32
N GLN A 639 -35.98 31.73 17.46
CA GLN A 639 -35.24 31.99 18.70
C GLN A 639 -35.45 30.87 19.73
N ALA A 640 -36.35 29.91 19.45
CA ALA A 640 -36.83 28.91 20.40
C ALA A 640 -37.28 29.52 21.76
N GLU A 641 -37.81 30.77 21.72
CA GLU A 641 -38.33 31.49 22.87
C GLU A 641 -39.87 31.39 22.86
N TYR A 642 -40.40 30.68 23.83
CA TYR A 642 -41.82 30.43 23.94
C TYR A 642 -42.33 30.89 25.29
N SER A 643 -43.52 31.58 25.31
CA SER A 643 -44.27 31.86 26.52
C SER A 643 -45.44 30.88 26.60
N GLU A 644 -45.53 30.19 27.72
CA GLU A 644 -46.59 29.25 28.02
C GLU A 644 -47.47 29.81 29.14
N ARG A 645 -48.81 29.72 28.99
CA ARG A 645 -49.75 30.14 29.99
C ARG A 645 -50.76 29.00 30.23
N HIS A 646 -50.88 28.60 31.49
CA HIS A 646 -51.91 27.67 31.95
C HIS A 646 -53.11 28.42 32.48
N ASP A 647 -54.27 28.31 31.84
CA ASP A 647 -55.48 28.99 32.23
C ASP A 647 -56.56 28.03 32.85
N CYS A 648 -56.24 26.72 33.01
CA CYS A 648 -57.14 25.77 33.63
C CYS A 648 -57.14 25.88 35.16
N GLN A 649 -58.16 26.48 35.72
CA GLN A 649 -58.47 26.35 37.17
C GLN A 649 -58.97 24.92 37.42
N THR A 650 -58.27 24.16 38.23
CA THR A 650 -58.80 22.95 38.84
C THR A 650 -60.03 23.35 39.68
N LYS A 651 -61.22 23.02 39.21
CA LYS A 651 -62.39 23.07 40.07
C LYS A 651 -62.19 22.07 41.20
N ASN A 652 -61.76 22.57 42.37
CA ASN A 652 -61.82 21.84 43.61
C ASN A 652 -63.24 21.32 43.77
N ALA A 653 -63.42 20.02 43.68
CA ALA A 653 -64.62 19.37 44.13
C ALA A 653 -64.72 19.55 45.65
N THR A 654 -65.54 20.44 46.09
CA THR A 654 -65.99 20.52 47.50
C THR A 654 -66.69 19.21 47.84
N PRO A 655 -66.25 18.46 48.89
CA PRO A 655 -67.03 17.35 49.36
C PRO A 655 -68.32 17.94 49.98
N GLN A 656 -69.48 17.62 49.42
CA GLN A 656 -70.73 17.79 50.19
C GLN A 656 -70.83 16.62 51.16
N GLU A 657 -71.15 16.99 52.43
CA GLU A 657 -71.49 16.16 53.58
C GLU A 657 -72.46 15.05 53.30
#